data_ff0aa9a47d5c951f1b7da0f377a01373
#
_entry.id   ff0aa9a47d5c951f1b7da0f377a01373
#
_cell.length_a   1.000
_cell.length_b   1.000
_cell.length_c   1.000
_cell.angle_alpha   90.00
_cell.angle_beta   90.00
_cell.angle_gamma   90.00
#
_symmetry.space_group_name_H-M   'P 1'
#
loop_
_entity.id
_entity.type
_entity.pdbx_description
1 polymer ?
#
loop_
_entity_poly.entity_id
_entity_poly.type
_entity_poly.pdbx_seq_one_letter_code
_entity_poly.pdbx_strand_id
1 'polypeptide(L)'
;MSDQQNTTPENNGYGADSIKMLKGLEAVRKRPGMYIGDTSDGTGLHHMVFEVVDNAIDEALAGYCDDIVVTIHTDNSISVSDNGRGIPTDIHKDDEFHRSAAEIVMTELHAGGKFDQNSYKVSGGLHGVGVSCVNALSEWLRLTIRRDGKVHQMEFRQGERVAPLTVTGTTDKRGTEVRFLADPIIFTNIEYHYEILSKRLRELSFLNNGVKIRLIDQRQGKEENFAFSGGVKGFVEYINRSKTVLHPNVFAVSTESSAGGVPVGVEVAMQWNDSYSESVLCFTNNIPQRDGGTHLTGLRAAMTRIINKYIVDNELAKKAKVETSGDDMREGLACVLSVKVPEPKFSSQTKDKLVSSEVRPAVEEAVARTLETWLLEHPNDAKALCGKIIEAARAREAARKAREMTRRKSVLEGAGLPGKLADCQEKDPALCELYIVEGDSAGGSAKQGRDRKFQAVLPLRGKVLNVEKARFDRLIASEQIATLITALGTSIGPDFNIDKLRYHRLIIMTDADVDGAHIRTLLLTLLYRQMPELVQRGYVYIAQPPLYKVKVGREERYLKDDAEEAQFMLQLSLKEAEIISGGNIIRGEELAELARQYVAADGVIGRLSRVFDVAALSAMAEGVEINLDSEQATAESAERLKAAMRDPVSGNGVEVVPEFDPVTERHRLSVRRMHHGNVRVSIIDADFIGGSDYAVLSKAAQSFSGKVLPGSIVARGEGDKRKEQTVADFREAMAWLRSEAERGISKQRYKGLGEMNPEQLWETTMDPKVRRLLRVQIEDAIAADEVFTTLMGDDVEPRRNFIETHALSAGNIDV
;
A
#
# COMPACT_ATOMS: atom_id res chain seq x y z
N MET A 1 -20.17 54.75 50.70
CA MET A 1 -19.10 54.99 49.73
C MET A 1 -18.71 53.63 49.19
N SER A 2 -19.23 53.33 48.07
CA SER A 2 -19.08 52.05 47.39
C SER A 2 -18.28 52.29 46.09
N ASP A 3 -17.10 51.78 46.07
CA ASP A 3 -16.26 51.78 44.87
C ASP A 3 -16.79 50.75 43.84
N GLN A 4 -17.36 51.29 42.77
CA GLN A 4 -17.62 50.51 41.56
C GLN A 4 -16.33 50.39 40.77
N GLN A 5 -15.75 49.19 40.73
CA GLN A 5 -14.73 48.84 39.74
C GLN A 5 -15.38 48.62 38.39
N ASN A 6 -15.10 49.53 37.48
CA ASN A 6 -15.41 49.46 36.07
C ASN A 6 -14.51 48.40 35.42
N THR A 7 -15.01 47.23 35.18
CA THR A 7 -14.36 46.24 34.29
C THR A 7 -14.76 46.60 32.85
N THR A 8 -13.84 47.18 32.11
CA THR A 8 -13.88 47.34 30.65
C THR A 8 -13.91 45.92 30.01
N PRO A 9 -14.81 45.60 29.07
CA PRO A 9 -14.77 44.33 28.38
C PRO A 9 -13.50 44.25 27.52
N GLU A 10 -12.72 43.21 27.67
CA GLU A 10 -11.64 42.84 26.79
C GLU A 10 -12.18 42.78 25.36
N ASN A 11 -11.70 43.68 24.52
CA ASN A 11 -11.98 43.69 23.12
C ASN A 11 -11.37 42.45 22.48
N ASN A 12 -12.16 41.41 22.18
CA ASN A 12 -11.76 40.25 21.39
C ASN A 12 -11.38 40.78 19.99
N GLY A 13 -10.08 40.98 19.79
CA GLY A 13 -9.48 41.72 18.70
C GLY A 13 -9.59 41.02 17.34
N TYR A 14 -10.80 40.85 16.83
CA TYR A 14 -11.02 40.58 15.40
C TYR A 14 -11.14 41.93 14.69
N GLY A 15 -9.98 42.46 14.30
CA GLY A 15 -9.85 43.68 13.52
C GLY A 15 -9.07 43.49 12.23
N ALA A 16 -8.88 44.53 11.44
CA ALA A 16 -8.12 44.46 10.18
C ALA A 16 -6.71 43.88 10.37
N ASP A 17 -6.07 44.12 11.52
CA ASP A 17 -4.74 43.62 11.87
C ASP A 17 -4.71 42.10 12.15
N SER A 18 -5.87 41.47 12.39
CA SER A 18 -5.98 40.03 12.56
C SER A 18 -6.08 39.29 11.22
N ILE A 19 -6.31 39.96 10.12
CA ILE A 19 -6.37 39.40 8.76
C ILE A 19 -4.96 39.36 8.20
N LYS A 20 -4.35 38.14 8.19
CA LYS A 20 -3.04 37.90 7.60
C LYS A 20 -3.18 37.58 6.12
N MET A 21 -2.54 38.32 5.25
CA MET A 21 -2.36 37.95 3.84
C MET A 21 -1.15 37.03 3.71
N LEU A 22 -1.40 35.77 3.35
CA LEU A 22 -0.35 34.82 2.99
C LEU A 22 0.00 34.99 1.51
N LYS A 23 1.27 35.11 1.17
CA LYS A 23 1.74 35.27 -0.21
C LYS A 23 2.44 34.00 -0.71
N GLY A 24 2.24 33.69 -2.00
CA GLY A 24 2.97 32.63 -2.69
C GLY A 24 2.94 31.30 -1.98
N LEU A 25 4.08 30.66 -1.86
CA LEU A 25 4.25 29.30 -1.32
C LEU A 25 4.03 29.19 0.20
N GLU A 26 4.06 30.32 0.94
CA GLU A 26 3.74 30.32 2.38
C GLU A 26 2.30 29.85 2.64
N ALA A 27 1.35 30.17 1.75
CA ALA A 27 -0.03 29.71 1.84
C ALA A 27 -0.11 28.16 1.73
N VAL A 28 0.68 27.56 0.84
CA VAL A 28 0.75 26.11 0.66
C VAL A 28 1.28 25.44 1.93
N ARG A 29 2.38 25.94 2.49
CA ARG A 29 2.98 25.37 3.72
C ARG A 29 2.05 25.46 4.94
N LYS A 30 1.25 26.55 5.05
CA LYS A 30 0.29 26.70 6.16
C LYS A 30 -0.99 25.87 6.02
N ARG A 31 -1.39 25.55 4.80
CA ARG A 31 -2.62 24.81 4.51
C ARG A 31 -2.36 23.72 3.46
N PRO A 32 -1.40 22.80 3.69
CA PRO A 32 -1.01 21.80 2.70
C PRO A 32 -2.17 20.92 2.25
N GLY A 33 -3.10 20.58 3.16
CA GLY A 33 -4.27 19.77 2.87
C GLY A 33 -5.20 20.31 1.78
N MET A 34 -5.17 21.63 1.51
CA MET A 34 -5.94 22.23 0.40
C MET A 34 -5.34 21.95 -0.98
N TYR A 35 -4.03 21.67 -1.06
CA TYR A 35 -3.29 21.55 -2.32
C TYR A 35 -2.89 20.12 -2.64
N ILE A 36 -2.50 19.33 -1.61
CA ILE A 36 -1.92 18.01 -1.81
C ILE A 36 -2.73 16.88 -1.13
N GLY A 37 -3.74 17.19 -0.33
CA GLY A 37 -4.48 16.21 0.46
C GLY A 37 -3.93 16.04 1.87
N ASP A 38 -4.33 14.96 2.55
CA ASP A 38 -3.95 14.72 3.94
C ASP A 38 -2.44 14.48 4.08
N THR A 39 -1.80 15.18 5.04
CA THR A 39 -0.37 15.07 5.32
C THR A 39 -0.03 14.07 6.43
N SER A 40 -1.03 13.45 7.04
CA SER A 40 -0.86 12.52 8.16
C SER A 40 -1.07 11.05 7.80
N ASP A 41 -1.83 10.74 6.75
CA ASP A 41 -2.19 9.38 6.34
C ASP A 41 -1.35 8.84 5.16
N GLY A 42 -0.37 9.61 4.67
CA GLY A 42 0.48 9.27 3.52
C GLY A 42 -0.10 9.66 2.16
N THR A 43 -1.38 10.02 2.05
CA THR A 43 -2.02 10.39 0.78
C THR A 43 -1.31 11.58 0.14
N GLY A 44 -1.12 12.66 0.89
CA GLY A 44 -0.45 13.87 0.40
C GLY A 44 1.00 13.63 0.02
N LEU A 45 1.71 12.76 0.77
CA LEU A 45 3.09 12.42 0.47
C LEU A 45 3.25 11.79 -0.93
N HIS A 46 2.44 10.79 -1.24
CA HIS A 46 2.48 10.11 -2.55
C HIS A 46 1.95 11.02 -3.66
N HIS A 47 1.01 11.91 -3.35
CA HIS A 47 0.49 12.89 -4.31
C HIS A 47 1.57 13.85 -4.81
N MET A 48 2.55 14.22 -3.97
CA MET A 48 3.71 15.01 -4.42
C MET A 48 4.45 14.33 -5.58
N VAL A 49 4.63 13.01 -5.51
CA VAL A 49 5.27 12.24 -6.58
C VAL A 49 4.40 12.25 -7.83
N PHE A 50 3.09 12.06 -7.67
CA PHE A 50 2.16 12.03 -8.80
C PHE A 50 2.11 13.36 -9.53
N GLU A 51 2.19 14.50 -8.84
CA GLU A 51 2.24 15.82 -9.49
C GLU A 51 3.49 15.98 -10.39
N VAL A 52 4.63 15.43 -9.99
CA VAL A 52 5.85 15.47 -10.81
C VAL A 52 5.76 14.47 -11.98
N VAL A 53 5.26 13.25 -11.73
CA VAL A 53 5.05 12.24 -12.76
C VAL A 53 4.04 12.72 -13.81
N ASP A 54 2.93 13.32 -13.39
CA ASP A 54 1.90 13.85 -14.30
C ASP A 54 2.46 14.94 -15.23
N ASN A 55 3.48 15.71 -14.81
CA ASN A 55 4.19 16.64 -15.69
C ASN A 55 5.00 15.91 -16.78
N ALA A 56 5.65 14.80 -16.44
CA ALA A 56 6.36 13.97 -17.42
C ALA A 56 5.37 13.29 -18.39
N ILE A 57 4.22 12.85 -17.91
CA ILE A 57 3.14 12.30 -18.73
C ILE A 57 2.52 13.36 -19.65
N ASP A 58 2.39 14.61 -19.23
CA ASP A 58 1.92 15.69 -20.09
C ASP A 58 2.91 15.96 -21.25
N GLU A 59 4.22 15.83 -21.04
CA GLU A 59 5.23 15.83 -22.11
C GLU A 59 5.06 14.62 -23.06
N ALA A 60 4.67 13.45 -22.51
CA ALA A 60 4.42 12.27 -23.33
C ALA A 60 3.13 12.44 -24.17
N LEU A 61 2.07 13.01 -23.62
CA LEU A 61 0.84 13.34 -24.35
C LEU A 61 1.08 14.38 -25.45
N ALA A 62 2.04 15.28 -25.26
CA ALA A 62 2.49 16.24 -26.27
C ALA A 62 3.42 15.59 -27.32
N GLY A 63 3.80 14.31 -27.17
CA GLY A 63 4.63 13.54 -28.11
C GLY A 63 6.13 13.76 -27.94
N TYR A 64 6.61 14.29 -26.82
CA TYR A 64 8.02 14.61 -26.59
C TYR A 64 8.75 13.73 -25.58
N CYS A 65 8.01 12.86 -24.84
CA CYS A 65 8.56 11.98 -23.82
C CYS A 65 8.07 10.55 -24.03
N ASP A 66 8.98 9.57 -23.89
CA ASP A 66 8.68 8.13 -23.97
C ASP A 66 9.39 7.29 -22.89
N ASP A 67 10.25 7.91 -22.05
CA ASP A 67 10.97 7.22 -20.98
C ASP A 67 10.92 8.07 -19.69
N ILE A 68 10.38 7.47 -18.62
CA ILE A 68 10.22 8.09 -17.30
C ILE A 68 10.83 7.16 -16.26
N VAL A 69 11.66 7.69 -15.37
CA VAL A 69 12.27 6.94 -14.27
C VAL A 69 11.89 7.56 -12.94
N VAL A 70 11.31 6.78 -12.06
CA VAL A 70 10.99 7.16 -10.67
C VAL A 70 11.89 6.37 -9.74
N THR A 71 12.68 7.02 -8.90
CA THR A 71 13.61 6.37 -7.98
C THR A 71 13.38 6.82 -6.54
N ILE A 72 13.11 5.86 -5.66
CA ILE A 72 13.12 6.05 -4.21
C ILE A 72 14.56 5.80 -3.75
N HIS A 73 15.23 6.82 -3.25
CA HIS A 73 16.62 6.74 -2.83
C HIS A 73 16.77 6.22 -1.40
N THR A 74 17.99 5.78 -1.04
CA THR A 74 18.30 5.25 0.29
C THR A 74 18.10 6.26 1.43
N ASP A 75 18.24 7.58 1.12
CA ASP A 75 17.98 8.69 2.04
C ASP A 75 16.48 9.05 2.14
N ASN A 76 15.62 8.23 1.53
CA ASN A 76 14.18 8.44 1.42
C ASN A 76 13.77 9.71 0.63
N SER A 77 14.70 10.32 -0.12
CA SER A 77 14.32 11.28 -1.16
C SER A 77 13.78 10.51 -2.37
N ILE A 78 13.02 11.19 -3.22
CA ILE A 78 12.50 10.60 -4.45
C ILE A 78 12.88 11.47 -5.65
N SER A 79 13.22 10.84 -6.78
CA SER A 79 13.46 11.53 -8.03
C SER A 79 12.55 11.03 -9.14
N VAL A 80 12.10 11.96 -9.97
CA VAL A 80 11.39 11.68 -11.22
C VAL A 80 12.20 12.31 -12.36
N SER A 81 12.61 11.50 -13.31
CA SER A 81 13.38 11.93 -14.50
C SER A 81 12.61 11.55 -15.76
N ASP A 82 12.49 12.47 -16.70
CA ASP A 82 11.91 12.29 -18.02
C ASP A 82 12.90 12.61 -19.14
N ASN A 83 12.60 12.17 -20.35
CA ASN A 83 13.34 12.51 -21.56
C ASN A 83 12.59 13.52 -22.48
N GLY A 84 11.69 14.32 -21.90
CA GLY A 84 10.92 15.36 -22.58
C GLY A 84 11.75 16.53 -23.09
N ARG A 85 11.11 17.64 -23.42
CA ARG A 85 11.78 18.84 -23.95
C ARG A 85 12.68 19.55 -22.92
N GLY A 86 12.47 19.30 -21.64
CA GLY A 86 13.04 20.07 -20.54
C GLY A 86 12.31 21.39 -20.30
N ILE A 87 12.16 21.80 -19.05
CA ILE A 87 11.54 23.09 -18.70
C ILE A 87 12.35 24.23 -19.34
N PRO A 88 11.70 25.27 -19.90
CA PRO A 88 12.40 26.42 -20.47
C PRO A 88 13.32 27.10 -19.45
N THR A 89 14.54 27.43 -19.87
CA THR A 89 15.60 27.98 -19.01
C THR A 89 15.86 29.47 -19.25
N ASP A 90 15.21 30.05 -20.27
CA ASP A 90 15.33 31.46 -20.62
C ASP A 90 14.69 32.33 -19.57
N ILE A 91 15.16 33.63 -19.50
CA ILE A 91 14.57 34.64 -18.64
C ILE A 91 13.17 34.99 -19.19
N HIS A 92 12.18 34.98 -18.31
CA HIS A 92 10.80 35.35 -18.69
C HIS A 92 10.70 36.86 -18.99
N LYS A 93 10.16 37.20 -20.15
CA LYS A 93 10.18 38.60 -20.65
C LYS A 93 9.34 39.54 -19.80
N ASP A 94 8.26 39.03 -19.20
CA ASP A 94 7.31 39.84 -18.44
C ASP A 94 7.55 39.73 -16.91
N ASP A 95 8.64 39.14 -16.46
CA ASP A 95 8.96 39.03 -15.04
C ASP A 95 9.79 40.21 -14.56
N GLU A 96 9.25 40.99 -13.61
CA GLU A 96 9.90 42.17 -13.04
C GLU A 96 11.24 41.83 -12.33
N PHE A 97 11.43 40.63 -11.89
CA PHE A 97 12.63 40.15 -11.18
C PHE A 97 13.66 39.47 -12.09
N HIS A 98 13.40 39.41 -13.41
CA HIS A 98 14.28 38.79 -14.40
C HIS A 98 14.62 37.33 -14.08
N ARG A 99 13.66 36.58 -13.56
CA ARG A 99 13.81 35.14 -13.24
C ARG A 99 13.71 34.27 -14.49
N SER A 100 14.32 33.11 -14.46
CA SER A 100 14.12 32.12 -15.51
C SER A 100 12.71 31.54 -15.47
N ALA A 101 12.20 31.08 -16.62
CA ALA A 101 10.90 30.41 -16.68
C ALA A 101 10.87 29.19 -15.74
N ALA A 102 11.97 28.45 -15.62
CA ALA A 102 12.10 27.32 -14.68
C ALA A 102 11.91 27.76 -13.22
N GLU A 103 12.51 28.89 -12.82
CA GLU A 103 12.34 29.42 -11.46
C GLU A 103 10.89 29.82 -11.20
N ILE A 104 10.24 30.51 -12.16
CA ILE A 104 8.84 30.94 -12.02
C ILE A 104 7.91 29.72 -11.85
N VAL A 105 8.06 28.68 -12.66
CA VAL A 105 7.26 27.44 -12.56
C VAL A 105 7.43 26.76 -11.20
N MET A 106 8.61 26.85 -10.59
CA MET A 106 8.91 26.22 -9.30
C MET A 106 8.46 27.06 -8.09
N THR A 107 8.32 28.40 -8.24
CA THR A 107 8.09 29.32 -7.10
C THR A 107 6.76 30.06 -7.13
N GLU A 108 6.11 30.14 -8.30
CA GLU A 108 4.85 30.86 -8.43
C GLU A 108 3.67 29.88 -8.57
N LEU A 109 2.57 30.20 -7.89
CA LEU A 109 1.30 29.50 -8.09
C LEU A 109 0.63 30.03 -9.37
N HIS A 110 -0.06 29.13 -10.08
CA HIS A 110 -0.75 29.47 -11.33
C HIS A 110 0.19 29.92 -12.46
N ALA A 111 1.42 29.43 -12.44
CA ALA A 111 2.39 29.63 -13.51
C ALA A 111 2.66 28.33 -14.28
N GLY A 112 2.75 28.39 -15.60
CA GLY A 112 3.13 27.27 -16.43
C GLY A 112 2.63 27.34 -17.88
N GLY A 113 3.25 26.57 -18.77
CA GLY A 113 2.94 26.53 -20.21
C GLY A 113 1.59 25.83 -20.53
N LYS A 114 0.91 25.26 -19.55
CA LYS A 114 -0.37 24.53 -19.71
C LYS A 114 -1.59 25.46 -19.86
N PHE A 115 -1.41 26.76 -19.61
CA PHE A 115 -2.42 27.79 -19.91
C PHE A 115 -2.45 28.19 -21.41
N ASP A 116 -1.46 27.76 -22.19
CA ASP A 116 -1.43 27.93 -23.64
C ASP A 116 -1.90 26.65 -24.35
N GLN A 117 -3.08 26.70 -24.94
CA GLN A 117 -3.68 25.57 -25.69
C GLN A 117 -2.84 25.15 -26.92
N ASN A 118 -1.93 26.01 -27.41
CA ASN A 118 -1.03 25.63 -28.49
C ASN A 118 0.09 24.70 -28.02
N SER A 119 0.47 24.79 -26.74
CA SER A 119 1.55 23.99 -26.14
C SER A 119 1.05 22.64 -25.64
N TYR A 120 -0.20 22.56 -25.10
CA TYR A 120 -0.82 21.35 -24.56
C TYR A 120 -2.32 21.36 -24.85
N LYS A 121 -2.76 20.50 -25.79
CA LYS A 121 -4.21 20.34 -26.15
C LYS A 121 -5.01 19.64 -25.06
N VAL A 122 -4.39 18.70 -24.36
CA VAL A 122 -4.95 17.95 -23.24
C VAL A 122 -3.86 17.80 -22.19
N SER A 123 -4.15 18.13 -20.94
CA SER A 123 -3.21 17.90 -19.84
C SER A 123 -3.94 17.45 -18.57
N GLY A 124 -3.25 16.72 -17.69
CA GLY A 124 -3.73 16.37 -16.36
C GLY A 124 -3.58 17.53 -15.36
N GLY A 125 -2.54 18.32 -15.52
CA GLY A 125 -2.21 19.47 -14.65
C GLY A 125 -2.91 20.74 -15.08
N LEU A 126 -4.14 21.01 -14.60
CA LEU A 126 -4.99 22.12 -15.05
C LEU A 126 -4.72 23.45 -14.35
N HIS A 127 -4.14 23.44 -13.16
CA HIS A 127 -4.12 24.63 -12.27
C HIS A 127 -2.76 25.35 -12.21
N GLY A 128 -1.69 24.75 -12.78
CA GLY A 128 -0.33 25.33 -12.73
C GLY A 128 0.22 25.50 -11.31
N VAL A 129 -0.15 24.59 -10.40
CA VAL A 129 0.27 24.65 -8.99
C VAL A 129 1.02 23.40 -8.50
N GLY A 130 1.01 22.29 -9.25
CA GLY A 130 1.51 21.00 -8.78
C GLY A 130 2.96 21.04 -8.34
N VAL A 131 3.89 21.35 -9.23
CA VAL A 131 5.32 21.31 -8.92
C VAL A 131 5.75 22.40 -7.93
N SER A 132 5.11 23.57 -7.95
CA SER A 132 5.37 24.62 -6.96
C SER A 132 4.89 24.24 -5.57
N CYS A 133 3.79 23.47 -5.46
CA CYS A 133 3.37 22.83 -4.19
C CYS A 133 4.38 21.78 -3.71
N VAL A 134 4.89 20.93 -4.60
CA VAL A 134 5.95 19.97 -4.26
C VAL A 134 7.17 20.69 -3.71
N ASN A 135 7.60 21.77 -4.36
CA ASN A 135 8.72 22.59 -3.90
C ASN A 135 8.47 23.19 -2.51
N ALA A 136 7.29 23.77 -2.29
CA ALA A 136 6.91 24.38 -1.01
C ALA A 136 6.89 23.37 0.15
N LEU A 137 6.51 22.12 -0.11
CA LEU A 137 6.33 21.06 0.89
C LEU A 137 7.55 20.15 1.05
N SER A 138 8.65 20.46 0.36
CA SER A 138 9.92 19.75 0.46
C SER A 138 10.87 20.44 1.43
N GLU A 139 11.63 19.65 2.20
CA GLU A 139 12.76 20.15 2.99
C GLU A 139 13.83 20.72 2.04
N TRP A 140 14.13 19.97 0.97
CA TRP A 140 14.93 20.43 -0.16
C TRP A 140 14.42 19.82 -1.46
N LEU A 141 14.64 20.55 -2.57
CA LEU A 141 14.35 20.10 -3.91
C LEU A 141 15.50 20.50 -4.85
N ARG A 142 15.93 19.56 -5.70
CA ARG A 142 16.94 19.76 -6.74
C ARG A 142 16.30 19.57 -8.10
N LEU A 143 16.42 20.59 -8.92
CA LEU A 143 15.94 20.58 -10.30
C LEU A 143 17.14 20.48 -11.25
N THR A 144 17.13 19.48 -12.13
CA THR A 144 18.12 19.35 -13.22
C THR A 144 17.38 19.36 -14.55
N ILE A 145 17.76 20.29 -15.42
CA ILE A 145 17.17 20.46 -16.76
C ILE A 145 18.24 20.21 -17.80
N ARG A 146 17.98 19.28 -18.72
CA ARG A 146 18.83 18.97 -19.87
C ARG A 146 18.16 19.53 -21.11
N ARG A 147 18.66 20.68 -21.59
CA ARG A 147 18.06 21.42 -22.69
C ARG A 147 19.14 22.17 -23.48
N ASP A 148 18.97 22.26 -24.79
CA ASP A 148 19.83 23.01 -25.73
C ASP A 148 21.34 22.67 -25.58
N GLY A 149 21.62 21.39 -25.38
CA GLY A 149 23.00 20.87 -25.23
C GLY A 149 23.65 21.15 -23.88
N LYS A 150 22.92 21.70 -22.91
CA LYS A 150 23.42 22.10 -21.58
C LYS A 150 22.68 21.38 -20.47
N VAL A 151 23.38 21.19 -19.34
CA VAL A 151 22.80 20.76 -18.06
C VAL A 151 22.67 21.98 -17.17
N HIS A 152 21.42 22.30 -16.78
CA HIS A 152 21.12 23.38 -15.86
C HIS A 152 20.69 22.79 -14.53
N GLN A 153 21.12 23.37 -13.43
CA GLN A 153 20.76 22.94 -12.08
C GLN A 153 20.32 24.11 -11.19
N MET A 154 19.36 23.80 -10.30
CA MET A 154 18.84 24.72 -9.31
C MET A 154 18.45 23.96 -8.06
N GLU A 155 18.69 24.54 -6.87
CA GLU A 155 18.30 23.95 -5.59
C GLU A 155 17.37 24.90 -4.84
N PHE A 156 16.38 24.30 -4.16
CA PHE A 156 15.41 25.01 -3.33
C PHE A 156 15.40 24.38 -1.92
N ARG A 157 15.05 25.20 -0.93
CA ARG A 157 14.79 24.76 0.45
C ARG A 157 13.48 25.35 0.92
N GLN A 158 12.52 24.48 1.27
CA GLN A 158 11.19 24.88 1.73
C GLN A 158 10.47 25.85 0.79
N GLY A 159 10.66 25.68 -0.52
CA GLY A 159 10.12 26.54 -1.57
C GLY A 159 11.00 27.75 -1.96
N GLU A 160 11.97 28.12 -1.14
CA GLU A 160 12.87 29.24 -1.38
C GLU A 160 14.09 28.79 -2.21
N ARG A 161 14.47 29.58 -3.22
CA ARG A 161 15.67 29.29 -4.02
C ARG A 161 16.95 29.47 -3.19
N VAL A 162 17.88 28.52 -3.31
CA VAL A 162 19.21 28.63 -2.68
C VAL A 162 20.14 29.49 -3.56
N ALA A 163 20.09 29.23 -4.88
CA ALA A 163 20.91 29.94 -5.86
C ALA A 163 20.18 30.04 -7.22
N PRO A 164 20.53 30.99 -8.09
CA PRO A 164 19.96 31.08 -9.43
C PRO A 164 20.25 29.83 -10.27
N LEU A 165 19.46 29.63 -11.34
CA LEU A 165 19.69 28.54 -12.30
C LEU A 165 21.10 28.69 -12.91
N THR A 166 21.92 27.62 -12.81
CA THR A 166 23.30 27.60 -13.28
C THR A 166 23.52 26.49 -14.28
N VAL A 167 24.40 26.73 -15.26
CA VAL A 167 24.88 25.70 -16.19
C VAL A 167 26.02 24.94 -15.53
N THR A 168 25.84 23.65 -15.33
CA THR A 168 26.81 22.75 -14.64
C THR A 168 27.56 21.83 -15.59
N GLY A 169 27.12 21.71 -16.85
CA GLY A 169 27.76 20.86 -17.82
C GLY A 169 27.12 20.91 -19.21
N THR A 170 27.61 20.05 -20.11
CA THR A 170 27.06 19.83 -21.45
C THR A 170 26.51 18.42 -21.55
N THR A 171 25.52 18.21 -22.39
CA THR A 171 24.87 16.90 -22.60
C THR A 171 24.23 16.80 -23.98
N ASP A 172 24.18 15.60 -24.52
CA ASP A 172 23.42 15.22 -25.71
C ASP A 172 21.97 14.78 -25.37
N LYS A 173 21.69 14.57 -24.09
CA LYS A 173 20.37 14.18 -23.59
C LYS A 173 19.49 15.42 -23.36
N ARG A 174 18.17 15.19 -23.34
CA ARG A 174 17.16 16.18 -23.00
C ARG A 174 16.27 15.65 -21.88
N GLY A 175 15.50 16.53 -21.22
CA GLY A 175 14.52 16.17 -20.20
C GLY A 175 14.67 16.96 -18.92
N THR A 176 13.79 16.63 -17.96
CA THR A 176 13.78 17.23 -16.64
C THR A 176 13.95 16.14 -15.58
N GLU A 177 14.67 16.46 -14.52
CA GLU A 177 14.76 15.62 -13.32
C GLU A 177 14.46 16.47 -12.10
N VAL A 178 13.48 16.05 -11.32
CA VAL A 178 13.11 16.68 -10.07
C VAL A 178 13.37 15.67 -8.95
N ARG A 179 14.32 15.98 -8.06
CA ARG A 179 14.59 15.17 -6.85
C ARG A 179 14.26 15.99 -5.61
N PHE A 180 13.51 15.41 -4.69
CA PHE A 180 13.08 16.12 -3.49
C PHE A 180 12.98 15.20 -2.27
N LEU A 181 13.12 15.80 -1.09
CA LEU A 181 12.86 15.19 0.19
C LEU A 181 11.67 15.91 0.83
N ALA A 182 10.62 15.17 1.17
CA ALA A 182 9.45 15.74 1.85
C ALA A 182 9.83 16.32 3.22
N ASP A 183 9.20 17.46 3.59
CA ASP A 183 9.52 18.14 4.86
C ASP A 183 8.88 17.41 6.05
N PRO A 184 9.67 16.84 7.00
CA PRO A 184 9.15 16.13 8.16
C PRO A 184 8.41 17.03 9.17
N ILE A 185 8.49 18.37 9.02
CA ILE A 185 7.70 19.31 9.82
C ILE A 185 6.24 19.31 9.34
N ILE A 186 6.01 19.04 8.06
CA ILE A 186 4.68 19.05 7.44
C ILE A 186 4.05 17.66 7.42
N PHE A 187 4.83 16.64 7.07
CA PHE A 187 4.36 15.27 6.99
C PHE A 187 4.71 14.47 8.24
N THR A 188 3.72 13.84 8.85
CA THR A 188 3.92 12.97 10.04
C THR A 188 4.76 11.73 9.73
N ASN A 189 4.70 11.26 8.48
CA ASN A 189 5.52 10.18 7.97
C ASN A 189 5.97 10.54 6.56
N ILE A 190 7.27 10.44 6.27
CA ILE A 190 7.87 10.72 4.97
C ILE A 190 8.28 9.44 4.23
N GLU A 191 7.89 8.26 4.72
CA GLU A 191 8.23 6.99 4.10
C GLU A 191 7.31 6.69 2.90
N TYR A 192 7.91 6.49 1.72
CA TYR A 192 7.19 6.13 0.51
C TYR A 192 6.85 4.65 0.47
N HIS A 193 5.60 4.33 0.12
CA HIS A 193 5.12 2.97 -0.10
C HIS A 193 5.24 2.59 -1.58
N TYR A 194 6.09 1.61 -1.86
CA TYR A 194 6.36 1.14 -3.22
C TYR A 194 5.08 0.77 -3.99
N GLU A 195 4.16 0.05 -3.34
CA GLU A 195 2.94 -0.46 -3.99
C GLU A 195 1.97 0.65 -4.43
N ILE A 196 1.93 1.77 -3.70
CA ILE A 196 1.11 2.94 -4.06
C ILE A 196 1.65 3.58 -5.35
N LEU A 197 2.97 3.71 -5.45
CA LEU A 197 3.63 4.25 -6.65
C LEU A 197 3.51 3.27 -7.83
N SER A 198 3.80 1.98 -7.62
CA SER A 198 3.70 0.92 -8.64
C SER A 198 2.32 0.89 -9.28
N LYS A 199 1.24 0.94 -8.48
CA LYS A 199 -0.13 1.04 -8.98
C LYS A 199 -0.33 2.20 -9.95
N ARG A 200 0.02 3.40 -9.51
CA ARG A 200 -0.19 4.62 -10.31
C ARG A 200 0.62 4.60 -11.60
N LEU A 201 1.87 4.18 -11.55
CA LEU A 201 2.75 4.11 -12.71
C LEU A 201 2.28 3.05 -13.72
N ARG A 202 1.75 1.94 -13.25
CA ARG A 202 1.12 0.90 -14.06
C ARG A 202 -0.10 1.46 -14.81
N GLU A 203 -1.01 2.13 -14.11
CA GLU A 203 -2.18 2.79 -14.72
C GLU A 203 -1.76 3.76 -15.83
N LEU A 204 -0.78 4.62 -15.54
CA LEU A 204 -0.26 5.60 -16.49
C LEU A 204 0.38 4.95 -17.72
N SER A 205 1.10 3.84 -17.56
CA SER A 205 1.71 3.11 -18.67
C SER A 205 0.65 2.50 -19.60
N PHE A 206 -0.46 1.97 -19.08
CA PHE A 206 -1.57 1.49 -19.91
C PHE A 206 -2.32 2.62 -20.62
N LEU A 207 -2.53 3.75 -19.93
CA LEU A 207 -3.28 4.89 -20.49
C LEU A 207 -2.47 5.69 -21.53
N ASN A 208 -1.13 5.52 -21.55
CA ASN A 208 -0.23 6.24 -22.45
C ASN A 208 0.62 5.23 -23.22
N ASN A 209 0.02 4.63 -24.21
CA ASN A 209 0.67 3.60 -25.04
C ASN A 209 1.98 4.08 -25.64
N GLY A 210 3.05 3.31 -25.45
CA GLY A 210 4.40 3.62 -25.95
C GLY A 210 5.31 4.32 -24.94
N VAL A 211 4.79 4.76 -23.76
CA VAL A 211 5.60 5.31 -22.67
C VAL A 211 6.14 4.19 -21.80
N LYS A 212 7.46 4.20 -21.58
CA LYS A 212 8.14 3.31 -20.64
C LYS A 212 8.32 4.01 -19.31
N ILE A 213 7.89 3.37 -18.23
CA ILE A 213 8.02 3.92 -16.87
C ILE A 213 8.78 2.90 -16.03
N ARG A 214 9.85 3.32 -15.36
CA ARG A 214 10.61 2.47 -14.42
C ARG A 214 10.45 2.98 -13.00
N LEU A 215 10.16 2.08 -12.07
CA LEU A 215 10.16 2.36 -10.63
C LEU A 215 11.30 1.60 -9.98
N ILE A 216 12.18 2.32 -9.31
CA ILE A 216 13.35 1.78 -8.63
C ILE A 216 13.27 2.14 -7.15
N ASP A 217 13.30 1.16 -6.26
CA ASP A 217 13.43 1.37 -4.82
C ASP A 217 14.82 0.92 -4.36
N GLN A 218 15.72 1.88 -4.18
CA GLN A 218 17.09 1.62 -3.73
C GLN A 218 17.17 1.17 -2.27
N ARG A 219 16.12 1.37 -1.48
CA ARG A 219 16.06 0.94 -0.08
C ARG A 219 15.95 -0.58 0.03
N GLN A 220 15.26 -1.20 -0.93
CA GLN A 220 14.96 -2.63 -0.96
C GLN A 220 15.58 -3.37 -2.16
N GLY A 221 16.27 -2.67 -3.05
CA GLY A 221 16.79 -3.24 -4.29
C GLY A 221 15.70 -3.73 -5.26
N LYS A 222 14.50 -3.15 -5.21
CA LYS A 222 13.35 -3.54 -6.02
C LYS A 222 13.24 -2.65 -7.24
N GLU A 223 13.07 -3.26 -8.43
CA GLU A 223 12.85 -2.55 -9.69
C GLU A 223 11.70 -3.19 -10.46
N GLU A 224 10.86 -2.34 -11.06
CA GLU A 224 9.74 -2.76 -11.92
C GLU A 224 9.67 -1.87 -13.15
N ASN A 225 9.51 -2.50 -14.33
CA ASN A 225 9.39 -1.83 -15.61
C ASN A 225 7.96 -1.91 -16.12
N PHE A 226 7.32 -0.76 -16.29
CA PHE A 226 5.98 -0.63 -16.85
C PHE A 226 6.12 -0.18 -18.33
N ALA A 227 5.98 -1.11 -19.24
CA ALA A 227 6.00 -0.86 -20.68
C ALA A 227 4.88 -1.68 -21.33
N PHE A 228 3.65 -1.37 -20.95
CA PHE A 228 2.48 -2.10 -21.42
C PHE A 228 2.03 -1.59 -22.79
N SER A 229 1.60 -2.54 -23.63
CA SER A 229 1.04 -2.27 -24.94
C SER A 229 -0.47 -2.55 -24.96
N GLY A 230 -1.17 -2.03 -25.97
CA GLY A 230 -2.60 -2.29 -26.17
C GLY A 230 -3.52 -1.30 -25.49
N GLY A 231 -3.01 -0.27 -24.81
CA GLY A 231 -3.85 0.80 -24.22
C GLY A 231 -4.88 0.29 -23.22
N VAL A 232 -6.10 0.86 -23.23
CA VAL A 232 -7.20 0.44 -22.34
C VAL A 232 -7.63 -1.02 -22.56
N LYS A 233 -7.44 -1.58 -23.78
CA LYS A 233 -7.69 -2.99 -24.06
C LYS A 233 -6.73 -3.89 -23.31
N GLY A 234 -5.42 -3.63 -23.41
CA GLY A 234 -4.39 -4.36 -22.67
C GLY A 234 -4.58 -4.22 -21.15
N PHE A 235 -5.13 -3.08 -20.71
CA PHE A 235 -5.42 -2.88 -19.28
C PHE A 235 -6.57 -3.79 -18.80
N VAL A 236 -7.63 -3.96 -19.59
CA VAL A 236 -8.72 -4.91 -19.27
C VAL A 236 -8.20 -6.36 -19.27
N GLU A 237 -7.35 -6.73 -20.23
CA GLU A 237 -6.70 -8.04 -20.27
C GLU A 237 -5.84 -8.27 -19.01
N TYR A 238 -5.11 -7.26 -18.57
CA TYR A 238 -4.36 -7.29 -17.32
C TYR A 238 -5.25 -7.48 -16.08
N ILE A 239 -6.39 -6.76 -15.98
CA ILE A 239 -7.35 -6.91 -14.87
C ILE A 239 -7.92 -8.33 -14.83
N ASN A 240 -8.10 -8.96 -15.98
CA ASN A 240 -8.67 -10.29 -16.11
C ASN A 240 -7.67 -11.44 -16.04
N ARG A 241 -6.36 -11.17 -15.90
CA ARG A 241 -5.29 -12.21 -15.96
C ARG A 241 -5.44 -13.34 -14.94
N SER A 242 -6.07 -13.05 -13.78
CA SER A 242 -6.33 -14.00 -12.69
C SER A 242 -7.76 -14.56 -12.70
N LYS A 243 -8.56 -14.28 -13.76
CA LYS A 243 -9.99 -14.62 -13.85
C LYS A 243 -10.27 -15.43 -15.11
N THR A 244 -11.33 -16.22 -15.06
CA THR A 244 -11.82 -16.94 -16.25
C THR A 244 -12.72 -16.01 -17.05
N VAL A 245 -12.26 -15.60 -18.24
CA VAL A 245 -13.06 -14.74 -19.14
C VAL A 245 -14.15 -15.55 -19.80
N LEU A 246 -15.33 -14.96 -20.00
CA LEU A 246 -16.49 -15.60 -20.63
C LEU A 246 -16.39 -15.62 -22.15
N HIS A 247 -15.61 -14.73 -22.73
CA HIS A 247 -15.42 -14.60 -24.16
C HIS A 247 -14.01 -14.07 -24.49
N PRO A 248 -13.38 -14.54 -25.57
CA PRO A 248 -11.99 -14.20 -25.88
C PRO A 248 -11.80 -12.77 -26.38
N ASN A 249 -12.82 -12.19 -27.06
CA ASN A 249 -12.69 -10.88 -27.69
C ASN A 249 -13.05 -9.77 -26.71
N VAL A 250 -12.09 -8.88 -26.41
CA VAL A 250 -12.35 -7.68 -25.63
C VAL A 250 -13.09 -6.67 -26.49
N PHE A 251 -14.23 -6.16 -26.01
CA PHE A 251 -14.84 -4.97 -26.61
C PHE A 251 -13.91 -3.78 -26.39
N ALA A 252 -13.60 -3.02 -27.42
CA ALA A 252 -12.82 -1.80 -27.31
C ALA A 252 -13.28 -0.75 -28.32
N VAL A 253 -13.29 0.50 -27.90
CA VAL A 253 -13.53 1.69 -28.71
C VAL A 253 -12.51 2.76 -28.38
N SER A 254 -11.96 3.40 -29.41
CA SER A 254 -11.13 4.60 -29.29
C SER A 254 -11.59 5.56 -30.39
N THR A 255 -12.23 6.65 -30.00
CA THR A 255 -12.84 7.61 -30.95
C THR A 255 -12.96 8.98 -30.31
N GLU A 256 -13.16 9.99 -31.16
CA GLU A 256 -13.54 11.34 -30.72
C GLU A 256 -15.04 11.57 -31.02
N SER A 257 -15.77 12.12 -30.06
CA SER A 257 -17.18 12.47 -30.22
C SER A 257 -17.40 13.91 -29.77
N SER A 258 -18.18 14.65 -30.54
CA SER A 258 -18.61 16.02 -30.24
C SER A 258 -20.11 16.11 -29.91
N ALA A 259 -20.75 14.99 -29.55
CA ALA A 259 -22.19 14.95 -29.25
C ALA A 259 -22.62 15.88 -28.11
N GLY A 260 -21.69 16.23 -27.22
CA GLY A 260 -21.89 17.23 -26.14
C GLY A 260 -21.56 18.67 -26.51
N GLY A 261 -21.23 18.94 -27.79
CA GLY A 261 -20.85 20.29 -28.27
C GLY A 261 -19.35 20.63 -28.11
N VAL A 262 -18.58 19.76 -27.42
CA VAL A 262 -17.12 19.90 -27.25
C VAL A 262 -16.50 18.57 -27.72
N PRO A 263 -15.34 18.58 -28.42
CA PRO A 263 -14.66 17.36 -28.80
C PRO A 263 -14.12 16.63 -27.55
N VAL A 264 -14.53 15.40 -27.36
CA VAL A 264 -14.13 14.53 -26.25
C VAL A 264 -13.53 13.26 -26.84
N GLY A 265 -12.29 12.98 -26.50
CA GLY A 265 -11.68 11.67 -26.78
C GLY A 265 -12.27 10.63 -25.84
N VAL A 266 -12.74 9.51 -26.39
CA VAL A 266 -13.37 8.41 -25.63
C VAL A 266 -12.64 7.12 -25.93
N GLU A 267 -12.06 6.52 -24.92
CA GLU A 267 -11.42 5.21 -24.95
C GLU A 267 -12.08 4.31 -23.91
N VAL A 268 -12.69 3.22 -24.37
CA VAL A 268 -13.36 2.25 -23.48
C VAL A 268 -12.96 0.84 -23.89
N ALA A 269 -12.66 0.01 -22.89
CA ALA A 269 -12.56 -1.43 -23.10
C ALA A 269 -13.38 -2.16 -22.04
N MET A 270 -14.04 -3.26 -22.45
CA MET A 270 -14.90 -4.07 -21.58
C MET A 270 -14.71 -5.55 -21.90
N GLN A 271 -14.72 -6.37 -20.86
CA GLN A 271 -14.76 -7.83 -20.98
C GLN A 271 -15.43 -8.42 -19.75
N TRP A 272 -16.21 -9.48 -19.91
CA TRP A 272 -16.87 -10.16 -18.80
C TRP A 272 -16.14 -11.43 -18.40
N ASN A 273 -16.10 -11.68 -17.11
CA ASN A 273 -15.46 -12.84 -16.48
C ASN A 273 -16.45 -13.60 -15.57
N ASP A 274 -15.98 -14.67 -14.95
CA ASP A 274 -16.80 -15.56 -14.11
C ASP A 274 -17.09 -15.02 -12.70
N SER A 275 -16.57 -13.84 -12.33
CA SER A 275 -16.82 -13.22 -11.02
C SER A 275 -18.26 -12.67 -10.91
N TYR A 276 -18.65 -12.31 -9.69
CA TYR A 276 -19.95 -11.70 -9.38
C TYR A 276 -19.87 -10.20 -9.12
N SER A 277 -18.68 -9.62 -9.14
CA SER A 277 -18.42 -8.20 -8.88
C SER A 277 -18.11 -7.42 -10.17
N GLU A 278 -18.47 -6.14 -10.18
CA GLU A 278 -18.10 -5.15 -11.18
C GLU A 278 -16.71 -4.57 -10.84
N SER A 279 -15.83 -4.44 -11.83
CA SER A 279 -14.56 -3.75 -11.74
C SER A 279 -14.48 -2.69 -12.83
N VAL A 280 -14.76 -1.43 -12.52
CA VAL A 280 -14.73 -0.32 -13.47
C VAL A 280 -13.74 0.74 -13.02
N LEU A 281 -12.74 1.01 -13.86
CA LEU A 281 -11.76 2.06 -13.65
C LEU A 281 -12.09 3.23 -14.59
N CYS A 282 -12.26 4.42 -14.00
CA CYS A 282 -12.61 5.63 -14.72
C CYS A 282 -11.47 6.64 -14.66
N PHE A 283 -11.13 7.23 -15.82
CA PHE A 283 -10.08 8.23 -15.95
C PHE A 283 -10.51 9.42 -16.79
N THR A 284 -10.10 10.61 -16.40
CA THR A 284 -10.22 11.85 -17.21
C THR A 284 -8.85 12.50 -17.30
N ASN A 285 -8.32 12.66 -18.52
CA ASN A 285 -6.96 13.17 -18.75
C ASN A 285 -5.92 12.42 -17.90
N ASN A 286 -6.02 11.10 -17.87
CA ASN A 286 -5.22 10.17 -17.07
C ASN A 286 -5.44 10.21 -15.55
N ILE A 287 -6.25 11.14 -15.02
CA ILE A 287 -6.54 11.25 -13.58
C ILE A 287 -7.66 10.26 -13.22
N PRO A 288 -7.49 9.41 -12.18
CA PRO A 288 -8.52 8.46 -11.77
C PRO A 288 -9.68 9.15 -11.06
N GLN A 289 -10.92 8.77 -11.37
CA GLN A 289 -12.13 9.17 -10.67
C GLN A 289 -12.69 8.01 -9.86
N ARG A 290 -12.45 8.01 -8.55
CA ARG A 290 -12.94 6.97 -7.64
C ARG A 290 -14.47 6.95 -7.56
N ASP A 291 -15.10 8.11 -7.59
CA ASP A 291 -16.56 8.28 -7.53
C ASP A 291 -17.22 8.31 -8.93
N GLY A 292 -16.44 7.99 -9.98
CA GLY A 292 -16.92 8.02 -11.35
C GLY A 292 -17.31 9.43 -11.82
N GLY A 293 -18.50 9.58 -12.40
CA GLY A 293 -18.99 10.87 -12.88
C GLY A 293 -19.84 10.74 -14.14
N THR A 294 -19.91 11.84 -14.91
CA THR A 294 -20.74 11.94 -16.11
C THR A 294 -20.36 10.93 -17.20
N HIS A 295 -19.06 10.62 -17.33
CA HIS A 295 -18.55 9.60 -18.26
C HIS A 295 -19.08 8.20 -17.91
N LEU A 296 -19.02 7.79 -16.62
CA LEU A 296 -19.53 6.51 -16.15
C LEU A 296 -21.07 6.43 -16.33
N THR A 297 -21.77 7.54 -16.08
CA THR A 297 -23.22 7.60 -16.31
C THR A 297 -23.56 7.38 -17.78
N GLY A 298 -22.79 7.98 -18.71
CA GLY A 298 -22.97 7.77 -20.16
C GLY A 298 -22.69 6.33 -20.56
N LEU A 299 -21.61 5.73 -20.07
CA LEU A 299 -21.27 4.32 -20.32
C LEU A 299 -22.39 3.37 -19.86
N ARG A 300 -22.86 3.52 -18.61
CA ARG A 300 -23.92 2.66 -18.06
C ARG A 300 -25.24 2.80 -18.80
N ALA A 301 -25.59 4.02 -19.23
CA ALA A 301 -26.80 4.26 -20.03
C ALA A 301 -26.71 3.59 -21.40
N ALA A 302 -25.61 3.76 -22.13
CA ALA A 302 -25.39 3.13 -23.43
C ALA A 302 -25.40 1.60 -23.34
N MET A 303 -24.62 1.04 -22.39
CA MET A 303 -24.51 -0.39 -22.18
C MET A 303 -25.90 -1.02 -21.89
N THR A 304 -26.62 -0.44 -20.93
CA THR A 304 -27.95 -0.95 -20.55
C THR A 304 -28.92 -0.91 -21.72
N ARG A 305 -28.98 0.18 -22.48
CA ARG A 305 -29.86 0.33 -23.62
C ARG A 305 -29.54 -0.64 -24.74
N ILE A 306 -28.28 -0.78 -25.14
CA ILE A 306 -27.87 -1.60 -26.29
C ILE A 306 -27.97 -3.08 -25.98
N ILE A 307 -27.51 -3.52 -24.78
CA ILE A 307 -27.64 -4.94 -24.41
C ILE A 307 -29.09 -5.36 -24.27
N ASN A 308 -29.96 -4.52 -23.64
CA ASN A 308 -31.39 -4.81 -23.55
C ASN A 308 -32.02 -4.93 -24.95
N LYS A 309 -31.67 -4.02 -25.87
CA LYS A 309 -32.13 -4.11 -27.26
C LYS A 309 -31.76 -5.45 -27.89
N TYR A 310 -30.47 -5.84 -27.75
CA TYR A 310 -30.00 -7.12 -28.31
C TYR A 310 -30.71 -8.33 -27.70
N ILE A 311 -30.94 -8.34 -26.35
CA ILE A 311 -31.66 -9.40 -25.65
C ILE A 311 -33.11 -9.52 -26.14
N VAL A 312 -33.78 -8.39 -26.38
CA VAL A 312 -35.18 -8.33 -26.85
C VAL A 312 -35.27 -8.79 -28.30
N ASP A 313 -34.43 -8.25 -29.19
CA ASP A 313 -34.41 -8.55 -30.63
C ASP A 313 -34.14 -10.05 -30.90
N ASN A 314 -33.32 -10.70 -30.04
CA ASN A 314 -33.03 -12.13 -30.14
C ASN A 314 -33.94 -13.02 -29.27
N GLU A 315 -34.99 -12.46 -28.64
CA GLU A 315 -35.96 -13.15 -27.79
C GLU A 315 -35.38 -13.95 -26.62
N LEU A 316 -34.18 -13.59 -26.15
CA LEU A 316 -33.45 -14.32 -25.12
C LEU A 316 -34.15 -14.25 -23.76
N ALA A 317 -34.69 -13.09 -23.38
CA ALA A 317 -35.39 -12.87 -22.12
C ALA A 317 -36.73 -13.61 -22.05
N LYS A 318 -37.46 -13.72 -23.17
CA LYS A 318 -38.74 -14.46 -23.26
C LYS A 318 -38.56 -15.94 -22.96
N LYS A 319 -37.50 -16.53 -23.50
CA LYS A 319 -37.12 -17.94 -23.23
C LYS A 319 -36.75 -18.15 -21.75
N ALA A 320 -36.16 -17.15 -21.10
CA ALA A 320 -35.69 -17.21 -19.73
C ALA A 320 -36.75 -16.87 -18.67
N LYS A 321 -37.86 -16.17 -19.08
CA LYS A 321 -38.95 -15.66 -18.20
C LYS A 321 -38.43 -14.78 -17.04
N VAL A 322 -37.46 -13.92 -17.31
CA VAL A 322 -36.90 -12.97 -16.37
C VAL A 322 -36.76 -11.59 -17.00
N GLU A 323 -36.82 -10.54 -16.15
CA GLU A 323 -36.51 -9.18 -16.58
C GLU A 323 -35.06 -8.86 -16.16
N THR A 324 -34.29 -8.34 -17.13
CA THR A 324 -32.91 -7.92 -16.90
C THR A 324 -32.84 -6.48 -16.46
N SER A 325 -31.89 -6.17 -15.53
CA SER A 325 -31.59 -4.83 -15.05
C SER A 325 -30.15 -4.42 -15.39
N GLY A 326 -29.84 -3.14 -15.24
CA GLY A 326 -28.47 -2.66 -15.45
C GLY A 326 -27.46 -3.32 -14.49
N ASP A 327 -27.87 -3.71 -13.30
CA ASP A 327 -27.01 -4.39 -12.33
C ASP A 327 -26.63 -5.81 -12.79
N ASP A 328 -27.58 -6.53 -13.39
CA ASP A 328 -27.31 -7.87 -13.95
C ASP A 328 -26.28 -7.81 -15.08
N MET A 329 -26.25 -6.70 -15.84
CA MET A 329 -25.31 -6.50 -16.96
C MET A 329 -23.90 -6.18 -16.49
N ARG A 330 -23.73 -5.72 -15.26
CA ARG A 330 -22.43 -5.36 -14.68
C ARG A 330 -21.79 -6.49 -13.87
N GLU A 331 -22.52 -7.56 -13.62
CA GLU A 331 -21.98 -8.72 -12.93
C GLU A 331 -20.86 -9.38 -13.76
N GLY A 332 -19.65 -9.45 -13.18
CA GLY A 332 -18.46 -9.97 -13.85
C GLY A 332 -17.83 -9.01 -14.86
N LEU A 333 -18.26 -7.75 -14.94
CA LEU A 333 -17.71 -6.76 -15.85
C LEU A 333 -16.35 -6.25 -15.38
N ALA A 334 -15.32 -6.37 -16.22
CA ALA A 334 -14.07 -5.63 -16.14
C ALA A 334 -14.08 -4.53 -17.21
N CYS A 335 -13.93 -3.27 -16.81
CA CYS A 335 -14.01 -2.13 -17.71
C CYS A 335 -12.98 -1.06 -17.37
N VAL A 336 -12.35 -0.50 -18.38
CA VAL A 336 -11.55 0.72 -18.29
C VAL A 336 -12.18 1.78 -19.19
N LEU A 337 -12.50 2.93 -18.61
CA LEU A 337 -13.08 4.08 -19.27
C LEU A 337 -12.13 5.27 -19.12
N SER A 338 -11.55 5.72 -20.21
CA SER A 338 -10.68 6.91 -20.26
C SER A 338 -11.27 7.95 -21.20
N VAL A 339 -11.42 9.18 -20.70
CA VAL A 339 -11.86 10.31 -21.52
C VAL A 339 -10.80 11.40 -21.53
N LYS A 340 -10.63 12.05 -22.68
CA LYS A 340 -9.75 13.19 -22.86
C LYS A 340 -10.60 14.43 -23.16
N VAL A 341 -10.57 15.38 -22.23
CA VAL A 341 -11.42 16.56 -22.22
C VAL A 341 -10.55 17.79 -22.15
N PRO A 342 -10.72 18.82 -22.99
CA PRO A 342 -9.89 20.01 -22.94
C PRO A 342 -9.94 20.77 -21.61
N GLU A 343 -11.13 20.96 -21.04
CA GLU A 343 -11.37 21.69 -19.79
C GLU A 343 -12.33 20.92 -18.87
N PRO A 344 -11.87 19.82 -18.23
CA PRO A 344 -12.75 19.02 -17.38
C PRO A 344 -13.08 19.73 -16.07
N LYS A 345 -14.33 19.57 -15.62
CA LYS A 345 -14.83 20.09 -14.32
C LYS A 345 -15.00 18.94 -13.34
N PHE A 346 -14.50 19.13 -12.11
CA PHE A 346 -14.57 18.16 -11.04
C PHE A 346 -15.36 18.67 -9.84
N SER A 347 -15.87 17.77 -9.02
CA SER A 347 -16.64 18.12 -7.81
C SER A 347 -15.77 18.68 -6.67
N SER A 348 -14.47 18.36 -6.67
CA SER A 348 -13.52 18.73 -5.61
C SER A 348 -12.11 18.91 -6.17
N GLN A 349 -11.21 19.45 -5.36
CA GLN A 349 -9.78 19.61 -5.71
C GLN A 349 -9.07 18.25 -5.87
N THR A 350 -9.53 17.20 -5.18
CA THR A 350 -9.02 15.82 -5.31
C THR A 350 -9.42 15.14 -6.62
N LYS A 351 -10.30 15.77 -7.41
CA LYS A 351 -10.74 15.32 -8.75
C LYS A 351 -11.42 13.94 -8.75
N ASP A 352 -11.98 13.49 -7.63
CA ASP A 352 -12.56 12.15 -7.47
C ASP A 352 -13.80 11.90 -8.33
N LYS A 353 -14.51 12.95 -8.75
CA LYS A 353 -15.73 12.85 -9.55
C LYS A 353 -15.77 13.87 -10.69
N LEU A 354 -15.96 13.38 -11.92
CA LEU A 354 -16.17 14.23 -13.11
C LEU A 354 -17.60 14.75 -13.16
N VAL A 355 -17.77 16.09 -13.32
CA VAL A 355 -19.10 16.74 -13.39
C VAL A 355 -19.36 17.44 -14.71
N SER A 356 -18.43 17.41 -15.67
CA SER A 356 -18.59 17.95 -17.04
C SER A 356 -19.77 17.31 -17.76
N SER A 357 -20.85 18.06 -17.97
CA SER A 357 -22.10 17.54 -18.54
C SER A 357 -21.99 17.12 -20.00
N GLU A 358 -21.12 17.74 -20.78
CA GLU A 358 -20.81 17.50 -22.17
C GLU A 358 -20.20 16.12 -22.44
N VAL A 359 -19.57 15.52 -21.43
CA VAL A 359 -18.91 14.22 -21.55
C VAL A 359 -19.90 13.07 -21.62
N ARG A 360 -21.04 13.16 -20.91
CA ARG A 360 -22.05 12.10 -20.88
C ARG A 360 -22.56 11.73 -22.28
N PRO A 361 -23.06 12.65 -23.10
CA PRO A 361 -23.58 12.32 -24.45
C PRO A 361 -22.46 11.83 -25.38
N ALA A 362 -21.23 12.33 -25.26
CA ALA A 362 -20.11 11.89 -26.07
C ALA A 362 -19.75 10.41 -25.80
N VAL A 363 -19.68 10.00 -24.54
CA VAL A 363 -19.46 8.60 -24.16
C VAL A 363 -20.64 7.72 -24.56
N GLU A 364 -21.86 8.18 -24.31
CA GLU A 364 -23.08 7.43 -24.63
C GLU A 364 -23.17 7.13 -26.13
N GLU A 365 -22.90 8.10 -27.01
CA GLU A 365 -22.89 7.92 -28.45
C GLU A 365 -21.80 6.94 -28.91
N ALA A 366 -20.55 7.18 -28.47
CA ALA A 366 -19.39 6.37 -28.86
C ALA A 366 -19.59 4.89 -28.50
N VAL A 367 -20.03 4.63 -27.27
CA VAL A 367 -20.24 3.26 -26.77
C VAL A 367 -21.44 2.62 -27.44
N ALA A 368 -22.56 3.32 -27.55
CA ALA A 368 -23.78 2.75 -28.12
C ALA A 368 -23.57 2.24 -29.55
N ARG A 369 -22.97 3.08 -30.41
CA ARG A 369 -22.72 2.73 -31.82
C ARG A 369 -21.77 1.53 -31.94
N THR A 370 -20.68 1.55 -31.21
CA THR A 370 -19.65 0.51 -31.35
C THR A 370 -20.08 -0.80 -30.68
N LEU A 371 -20.78 -0.74 -29.53
CA LEU A 371 -21.26 -1.94 -28.84
C LEU A 371 -22.36 -2.67 -29.65
N GLU A 372 -23.27 -1.95 -30.30
CA GLU A 372 -24.26 -2.54 -31.17
C GLU A 372 -23.59 -3.32 -32.32
N THR A 373 -22.62 -2.72 -32.98
CA THR A 373 -21.84 -3.37 -34.04
C THR A 373 -21.10 -4.60 -33.53
N TRP A 374 -20.40 -4.47 -32.37
CA TRP A 374 -19.64 -5.56 -31.79
C TRP A 374 -20.49 -6.79 -31.44
N LEU A 375 -21.70 -6.58 -30.87
CA LEU A 375 -22.62 -7.67 -30.55
C LEU A 375 -23.09 -8.42 -31.80
N LEU A 376 -23.21 -7.73 -32.92
CA LEU A 376 -23.61 -8.34 -34.22
C LEU A 376 -22.43 -9.08 -34.86
N GLU A 377 -21.23 -8.56 -34.76
CA GLU A 377 -20.03 -9.15 -35.36
C GLU A 377 -19.50 -10.35 -34.56
N HIS A 378 -19.79 -10.41 -33.24
CA HIS A 378 -19.33 -11.46 -32.35
C HIS A 378 -20.47 -12.24 -31.67
N PRO A 379 -21.31 -12.97 -32.47
CA PRO A 379 -22.53 -13.59 -31.95
C PRO A 379 -22.30 -14.64 -30.87
N ASN A 380 -21.15 -15.34 -30.87
CA ASN A 380 -20.83 -16.31 -29.85
C ASN A 380 -20.52 -15.62 -28.51
N ASP A 381 -19.76 -14.52 -28.55
CA ASP A 381 -19.41 -13.72 -27.36
C ASP A 381 -20.67 -13.04 -26.81
N ALA A 382 -21.51 -12.47 -27.70
CA ALA A 382 -22.77 -11.88 -27.31
C ALA A 382 -23.70 -12.91 -26.63
N LYS A 383 -23.71 -14.15 -27.12
CA LYS A 383 -24.50 -15.23 -26.52
C LYS A 383 -23.97 -15.63 -25.13
N ALA A 384 -22.65 -15.71 -24.96
CA ALA A 384 -22.01 -15.99 -23.66
C ALA A 384 -22.33 -14.87 -22.66
N LEU A 385 -22.17 -13.61 -23.08
CA LEU A 385 -22.49 -12.43 -22.29
C LEU A 385 -23.95 -12.39 -21.85
N CYS A 386 -24.88 -12.53 -22.82
CA CYS A 386 -26.33 -12.55 -22.52
C CYS A 386 -26.71 -13.73 -21.62
N GLY A 387 -26.07 -14.88 -21.78
CA GLY A 387 -26.22 -16.04 -20.88
C GLY A 387 -25.90 -15.70 -19.43
N LYS A 388 -24.77 -15.06 -19.19
CA LYS A 388 -24.37 -14.58 -17.85
C LYS A 388 -25.37 -13.57 -17.28
N ILE A 389 -25.79 -12.59 -18.06
CA ILE A 389 -26.77 -11.56 -17.64
C ILE A 389 -28.11 -12.21 -17.25
N ILE A 390 -28.59 -13.16 -18.02
CA ILE A 390 -29.84 -13.89 -17.73
C ILE A 390 -29.70 -14.73 -16.45
N GLU A 391 -28.53 -15.36 -16.24
CA GLU A 391 -28.25 -16.11 -15.03
C GLU A 391 -28.20 -15.19 -13.80
N ALA A 392 -27.57 -14.04 -13.90
CA ALA A 392 -27.55 -13.00 -12.86
C ALA A 392 -28.98 -12.52 -12.52
N ALA A 393 -29.80 -12.24 -13.53
CA ALA A 393 -31.19 -11.85 -13.34
C ALA A 393 -32.02 -12.92 -12.62
N ARG A 394 -31.85 -14.20 -12.98
CA ARG A 394 -32.50 -15.34 -12.30
C ARG A 394 -32.03 -15.44 -10.83
N ALA A 395 -30.75 -15.31 -10.59
CA ALA A 395 -30.20 -15.35 -9.24
C ALA A 395 -30.76 -14.21 -8.37
N ARG A 396 -30.81 -12.99 -8.91
CA ARG A 396 -31.40 -11.81 -8.26
C ARG A 396 -32.89 -12.03 -7.94
N GLU A 397 -33.67 -12.57 -8.88
CA GLU A 397 -35.11 -12.84 -8.64
C GLU A 397 -35.33 -13.95 -7.59
N ALA A 398 -34.53 -15.01 -7.63
CA ALA A 398 -34.55 -16.08 -6.63
C ALA A 398 -34.20 -15.54 -5.23
N ALA A 399 -33.19 -14.68 -5.14
CA ALA A 399 -32.78 -14.02 -3.90
C ALA A 399 -33.92 -13.11 -3.36
N ARG A 400 -34.59 -12.35 -4.21
CA ARG A 400 -35.75 -11.53 -3.83
C ARG A 400 -36.87 -12.37 -3.25
N LYS A 401 -37.22 -13.49 -3.91
CA LYS A 401 -38.27 -14.41 -3.41
C LYS A 401 -37.88 -15.06 -2.06
N ALA A 402 -36.61 -15.45 -1.90
CA ALA A 402 -36.11 -16.00 -0.66
C ALA A 402 -36.21 -14.98 0.49
N ARG A 403 -35.84 -13.70 0.24
CA ARG A 403 -35.99 -12.62 1.24
C ARG A 403 -37.45 -12.36 1.61
N GLU A 404 -38.37 -12.33 0.66
CA GLU A 404 -39.80 -12.16 0.94
C GLU A 404 -40.34 -13.29 1.83
N MET A 405 -39.90 -14.54 1.60
CA MET A 405 -40.27 -15.66 2.45
C MET A 405 -39.67 -15.56 3.86
N THR A 406 -38.40 -15.15 3.98
CA THR A 406 -37.71 -14.94 5.26
C THR A 406 -38.35 -13.76 6.03
N ARG A 407 -38.68 -12.66 5.35
CA ARG A 407 -39.35 -11.51 5.94
C ARG A 407 -40.75 -11.86 6.47
N ARG A 408 -41.49 -12.72 5.77
CA ARG A 408 -42.78 -13.23 6.26
C ARG A 408 -42.61 -14.09 7.52
N LYS A 409 -41.54 -14.90 7.60
CA LYS A 409 -41.19 -15.67 8.81
C LYS A 409 -40.79 -14.76 9.98
N SER A 410 -39.94 -13.75 9.73
CA SER A 410 -39.44 -12.84 10.77
C SER A 410 -40.53 -11.90 11.33
N VAL A 411 -41.54 -11.55 10.53
CA VAL A 411 -42.71 -10.78 11.00
C VAL A 411 -43.59 -11.60 11.99
N LEU A 412 -43.55 -12.94 11.84
CA LEU A 412 -44.26 -13.86 12.75
C LEU A 412 -43.48 -14.18 14.04
N GLU A 413 -42.11 -14.01 14.02
CA GLU A 413 -41.22 -14.35 15.15
C GLU A 413 -40.68 -13.12 15.90
N GLY A 414 -41.14 -11.91 15.63
CA GLY A 414 -40.70 -10.66 16.28
C GLY A 414 -39.28 -10.25 15.86
N ALA A 415 -39.16 -9.18 15.12
CA ALA A 415 -37.89 -8.64 14.64
C ALA A 415 -36.97 -8.22 15.81
N GLY A 416 -36.29 -9.18 16.44
CA GLY A 416 -35.28 -8.97 17.48
C GLY A 416 -33.86 -9.01 16.90
N LEU A 417 -32.97 -8.30 17.56
CA LEU A 417 -31.53 -8.42 17.32
C LEU A 417 -31.07 -9.89 17.56
N PRO A 418 -29.98 -10.36 16.89
CA PRO A 418 -29.51 -11.71 17.09
C PRO A 418 -29.29 -12.01 18.58
N GLY A 419 -29.82 -13.11 19.11
CA GLY A 419 -29.69 -13.46 20.52
C GLY A 419 -28.25 -13.59 21.04
N LYS A 420 -27.27 -13.70 20.12
CA LYS A 420 -25.85 -13.74 20.43
C LYS A 420 -25.19 -12.34 20.53
N LEU A 421 -25.81 -11.31 19.99
CA LEU A 421 -25.30 -9.94 20.02
C LEU A 421 -25.43 -9.36 21.43
N ALA A 422 -24.32 -8.99 22.02
CA ALA A 422 -24.31 -8.14 23.19
C ALA A 422 -24.18 -6.68 22.73
N ASP A 423 -25.31 -6.00 22.55
CA ASP A 423 -25.37 -4.64 22.00
C ASP A 423 -24.88 -3.58 22.99
N CYS A 424 -24.54 -2.38 22.48
CA CYS A 424 -24.21 -1.20 23.27
C CYS A 424 -25.45 -0.30 23.54
N GLN A 425 -25.28 0.65 24.46
CA GLN A 425 -26.35 1.57 24.87
C GLN A 425 -26.41 2.82 23.97
N GLU A 426 -25.28 3.21 23.37
CA GLU A 426 -25.16 4.36 22.47
C GLU A 426 -25.96 4.10 21.18
N LYS A 427 -26.57 5.16 20.65
CA LYS A 427 -27.38 5.10 19.43
C LYS A 427 -26.74 5.80 18.23
N ASP A 428 -25.76 6.71 18.47
CA ASP A 428 -25.03 7.34 17.39
C ASP A 428 -24.00 6.35 16.81
N PRO A 429 -24.17 5.91 15.56
CA PRO A 429 -23.25 4.96 14.95
C PRO A 429 -21.80 5.42 14.95
N ALA A 430 -21.54 6.73 14.89
CA ALA A 430 -20.20 7.31 14.88
C ALA A 430 -19.43 7.05 16.19
N LEU A 431 -20.16 6.87 17.29
CA LEU A 431 -19.62 6.60 18.62
C LEU A 431 -19.62 5.10 18.96
N CYS A 432 -20.29 4.26 18.15
CA CYS A 432 -20.47 2.84 18.41
C CYS A 432 -19.40 1.97 17.75
N GLU A 433 -19.01 0.92 18.48
CA GLU A 433 -18.04 -0.07 18.04
C GLU A 433 -18.63 -1.48 18.13
N LEU A 434 -18.38 -2.32 17.10
CA LEU A 434 -18.76 -3.73 17.11
C LEU A 434 -17.49 -4.58 17.07
N TYR A 435 -17.26 -5.38 18.10
CA TYR A 435 -16.24 -6.42 18.13
C TYR A 435 -16.81 -7.72 17.58
N ILE A 436 -16.23 -8.20 16.49
CA ILE A 436 -16.54 -9.51 15.90
C ILE A 436 -15.50 -10.48 16.44
N VAL A 437 -15.92 -11.43 17.27
CA VAL A 437 -15.04 -12.27 18.08
C VAL A 437 -15.19 -13.74 17.69
N GLU A 438 -14.08 -14.47 17.67
CA GLU A 438 -14.07 -15.89 17.41
C GLU A 438 -14.56 -16.69 18.61
N GLY A 439 -15.63 -17.48 18.40
CA GLY A 439 -16.16 -18.42 19.39
C GLY A 439 -16.82 -17.80 20.63
N ASP A 440 -17.41 -18.67 21.44
CA ASP A 440 -18.14 -18.25 22.63
C ASP A 440 -17.20 -18.01 23.83
N SER A 441 -16.00 -18.62 23.87
CA SER A 441 -15.04 -18.45 24.96
C SER A 441 -14.50 -17.01 24.99
N ALA A 442 -13.84 -16.58 23.91
CA ALA A 442 -13.36 -15.22 23.78
C ALA A 442 -14.53 -14.21 23.80
N GLY A 443 -15.68 -14.58 23.22
CA GLY A 443 -16.90 -13.79 23.28
C GLY A 443 -17.42 -13.57 24.71
N GLY A 444 -17.23 -14.54 25.61
CA GLY A 444 -17.58 -14.43 27.02
C GLY A 444 -16.71 -13.41 27.76
N SER A 445 -15.39 -13.50 27.61
CA SER A 445 -14.44 -12.54 28.20
C SER A 445 -14.66 -11.13 27.65
N ALA A 446 -14.82 -10.99 26.32
CA ALA A 446 -15.08 -9.69 25.69
C ALA A 446 -16.41 -9.05 26.15
N LYS A 447 -17.48 -9.84 26.29
CA LYS A 447 -18.78 -9.36 26.82
C LYS A 447 -18.70 -8.83 28.25
N GLN A 448 -17.85 -9.44 29.08
CA GLN A 448 -17.65 -9.03 30.48
C GLN A 448 -16.71 -7.82 30.58
N GLY A 449 -15.62 -7.81 29.77
CA GLY A 449 -14.60 -6.76 29.80
C GLY A 449 -14.96 -5.46 29.11
N ARG A 450 -15.91 -5.46 28.18
CA ARG A 450 -16.27 -4.29 27.34
C ARG A 450 -16.87 -3.11 28.11
N ASP A 451 -16.75 -1.91 27.57
CA ASP A 451 -17.59 -0.78 27.97
C ASP A 451 -18.97 -0.89 27.28
N ARG A 452 -20.00 -1.21 28.09
CA ARG A 452 -21.37 -1.39 27.60
C ARG A 452 -22.00 -0.13 27.01
N LYS A 453 -21.43 1.02 27.28
CA LYS A 453 -21.96 2.29 26.79
C LYS A 453 -21.87 2.35 25.25
N PHE A 454 -20.71 2.04 24.67
CA PHE A 454 -20.45 2.21 23.22
C PHE A 454 -19.88 0.99 22.52
N GLN A 455 -19.50 -0.09 23.23
CA GLN A 455 -18.96 -1.31 22.66
C GLN A 455 -19.99 -2.43 22.62
N ALA A 456 -20.22 -2.97 21.43
CA ALA A 456 -21.01 -4.18 21.19
C ALA A 456 -20.06 -5.36 20.89
N VAL A 457 -20.51 -6.59 21.20
CA VAL A 457 -19.75 -7.82 20.94
C VAL A 457 -20.64 -8.85 20.27
N LEU A 458 -20.18 -9.37 19.13
CA LEU A 458 -20.82 -10.44 18.36
C LEU A 458 -19.86 -11.64 18.25
N PRO A 459 -20.07 -12.72 18.98
CA PRO A 459 -19.32 -13.95 18.78
C PRO A 459 -19.82 -14.70 17.54
N LEU A 460 -18.90 -15.12 16.69
CA LEU A 460 -19.15 -15.97 15.54
C LEU A 460 -18.65 -17.40 15.84
N ARG A 461 -19.46 -18.41 15.54
CA ARG A 461 -19.10 -19.82 15.76
C ARG A 461 -18.54 -20.43 14.50
N GLY A 462 -17.23 -20.76 14.52
CA GLY A 462 -16.54 -21.44 13.43
C GLY A 462 -16.31 -20.57 12.22
N LYS A 463 -15.83 -21.20 11.15
CA LYS A 463 -15.43 -20.51 9.90
C LYS A 463 -16.64 -19.96 9.15
N VAL A 464 -16.55 -18.71 8.73
CA VAL A 464 -17.59 -18.06 7.90
C VAL A 464 -17.53 -18.65 6.48
N LEU A 465 -18.67 -18.67 5.78
CA LEU A 465 -18.72 -19.12 4.39
C LEU A 465 -17.76 -18.28 3.53
N ASN A 466 -16.93 -18.95 2.73
CA ASN A 466 -16.13 -18.27 1.70
C ASN A 466 -17.06 -17.72 0.61
N VAL A 467 -17.07 -16.40 0.46
CA VAL A 467 -17.99 -15.70 -0.44
C VAL A 467 -17.37 -15.37 -1.80
N GLU A 468 -16.09 -15.68 -2.04
CA GLU A 468 -15.39 -15.32 -3.28
C GLU A 468 -16.12 -15.83 -4.53
N LYS A 469 -16.59 -17.08 -4.49
CA LYS A 469 -17.39 -17.69 -5.58
C LYS A 469 -18.75 -18.22 -5.11
N ALA A 470 -19.27 -17.68 -4.01
CA ALA A 470 -20.58 -18.08 -3.50
C ALA A 470 -21.71 -17.27 -4.16
N ARG A 471 -22.71 -17.97 -4.69
CA ARG A 471 -23.92 -17.33 -5.19
C ARG A 471 -24.70 -16.66 -4.06
N PHE A 472 -25.41 -15.58 -4.38
CA PHE A 472 -26.12 -14.76 -3.41
C PHE A 472 -27.16 -15.54 -2.57
N ASP A 473 -27.81 -16.55 -3.13
CA ASP A 473 -28.74 -17.42 -2.42
C ASP A 473 -28.07 -18.22 -1.29
N ARG A 474 -26.82 -18.69 -1.48
CA ARG A 474 -26.02 -19.35 -0.45
C ARG A 474 -25.55 -18.41 0.64
N LEU A 475 -25.27 -17.13 0.27
CA LEU A 475 -24.86 -16.11 1.24
C LEU A 475 -25.96 -15.87 2.26
N ILE A 476 -27.19 -15.66 1.81
CA ILE A 476 -28.35 -15.42 2.69
C ILE A 476 -28.73 -16.66 3.52
N ALA A 477 -28.48 -17.85 3.00
CA ALA A 477 -28.75 -19.10 3.70
C ALA A 477 -27.76 -19.37 4.84
N SER A 478 -26.60 -18.68 4.87
CA SER A 478 -25.60 -18.82 5.94
C SER A 478 -26.07 -18.11 7.21
N GLU A 479 -26.25 -18.85 8.28
CA GLU A 479 -26.69 -18.31 9.60
C GLU A 479 -25.72 -17.23 10.11
N GLN A 480 -24.42 -17.42 9.93
CA GLN A 480 -23.39 -16.48 10.37
C GLN A 480 -23.44 -15.17 9.61
N ILE A 481 -23.60 -15.21 8.28
CA ILE A 481 -23.73 -14.03 7.43
C ILE A 481 -25.06 -13.32 7.74
N ALA A 482 -26.15 -14.05 7.86
CA ALA A 482 -27.45 -13.48 8.25
C ALA A 482 -27.41 -12.78 9.62
N THR A 483 -26.71 -13.39 10.60
CA THR A 483 -26.48 -12.82 11.93
C THR A 483 -25.68 -11.52 11.85
N LEU A 484 -24.59 -11.49 11.05
CA LEU A 484 -23.75 -10.30 10.87
C LEU A 484 -24.55 -9.16 10.19
N ILE A 485 -25.28 -9.46 9.12
CA ILE A 485 -26.13 -8.49 8.42
C ILE A 485 -27.16 -7.86 9.38
N THR A 486 -27.81 -8.70 10.20
CA THR A 486 -28.81 -8.24 11.16
C THR A 486 -28.17 -7.38 12.27
N ALA A 487 -26.99 -7.75 12.75
CA ALA A 487 -26.25 -6.98 13.74
C ALA A 487 -25.81 -5.61 13.21
N LEU A 488 -25.33 -5.55 11.96
CA LEU A 488 -24.92 -4.31 11.32
C LEU A 488 -26.10 -3.39 10.99
N GLY A 489 -27.29 -3.95 10.75
CA GLY A 489 -28.47 -3.22 10.33
C GLY A 489 -28.51 -2.88 8.84
N THR A 490 -27.49 -3.29 8.09
CA THR A 490 -27.37 -3.10 6.64
C THR A 490 -27.91 -4.30 5.86
N SER A 491 -27.86 -4.23 4.54
CA SER A 491 -27.98 -5.38 3.65
C SER A 491 -26.60 -5.74 3.07
N ILE A 492 -26.55 -6.55 2.02
CA ILE A 492 -25.31 -6.92 1.30
C ILE A 492 -25.52 -6.78 -0.21
N GLY A 493 -24.39 -6.68 -0.95
CA GLY A 493 -24.38 -6.57 -2.40
C GLY A 493 -25.15 -5.34 -2.90
N PRO A 494 -26.01 -5.47 -3.91
CA PRO A 494 -26.74 -4.33 -4.49
C PRO A 494 -27.70 -3.62 -3.54
N ASP A 495 -28.15 -4.30 -2.49
CA ASP A 495 -29.08 -3.73 -1.49
C ASP A 495 -28.35 -3.15 -0.26
N PHE A 496 -27.03 -3.14 -0.27
CA PHE A 496 -26.26 -2.57 0.82
C PHE A 496 -26.57 -1.08 0.98
N ASN A 497 -26.84 -0.67 2.20
CA ASN A 497 -27.13 0.72 2.54
C ASN A 497 -26.31 1.15 3.77
N ILE A 498 -25.30 1.97 3.53
CA ILE A 498 -24.39 2.46 4.56
C ILE A 498 -25.07 3.35 5.60
N ASP A 499 -26.14 4.10 5.21
CA ASP A 499 -26.84 5.00 6.13
C ASP A 499 -27.61 4.26 7.22
N LYS A 500 -27.80 2.95 7.07
CA LYS A 500 -28.42 2.07 8.08
C LYS A 500 -27.40 1.40 8.99
N LEU A 501 -26.10 1.66 8.77
CA LEU A 501 -25.05 1.06 9.58
C LEU A 501 -25.15 1.51 11.04
N ARG A 502 -25.07 0.55 11.96
CA ARG A 502 -25.21 0.80 13.40
C ARG A 502 -23.90 1.07 14.12
N TYR A 503 -22.76 0.78 13.50
CA TYR A 503 -21.43 0.90 14.10
C TYR A 503 -20.43 1.41 13.07
N HIS A 504 -19.79 2.55 13.30
CA HIS A 504 -18.76 3.07 12.42
C HIS A 504 -17.35 2.51 12.71
N ARG A 505 -17.24 1.61 13.69
CA ARG A 505 -16.01 0.83 13.92
C ARG A 505 -16.35 -0.65 14.04
N LEU A 506 -15.99 -1.40 13.02
CA LEU A 506 -16.09 -2.86 12.96
C LEU A 506 -14.73 -3.44 13.26
N ILE A 507 -14.57 -4.05 14.43
CA ILE A 507 -13.27 -4.51 14.93
C ILE A 507 -13.26 -6.03 14.89
N ILE A 508 -12.45 -6.60 13.99
CA ILE A 508 -12.24 -8.04 13.90
C ILE A 508 -11.22 -8.43 14.97
N MET A 509 -11.61 -9.31 15.87
CA MET A 509 -10.80 -9.77 16.98
C MET A 509 -10.80 -11.30 17.03
N THR A 510 -9.81 -11.90 16.39
CA THR A 510 -9.59 -13.37 16.26
C THR A 510 -8.35 -13.79 17.01
N ASP A 511 -8.25 -15.08 17.31
CA ASP A 511 -7.06 -15.67 17.93
C ASP A 511 -5.80 -15.49 17.08
N ALA A 512 -4.64 -15.55 17.71
CA ALA A 512 -3.34 -15.36 17.05
C ALA A 512 -2.78 -16.69 16.47
N ASP A 513 -3.67 -17.57 16.03
CA ASP A 513 -3.36 -18.86 15.43
C ASP A 513 -3.78 -18.94 13.95
N VAL A 514 -3.54 -20.08 13.31
CA VAL A 514 -3.85 -20.31 11.89
C VAL A 514 -5.35 -20.28 11.61
N ASP A 515 -6.19 -20.73 12.54
CA ASP A 515 -7.64 -20.72 12.38
C ASP A 515 -8.19 -19.29 12.50
N GLY A 516 -7.73 -18.53 13.48
CA GLY A 516 -8.08 -17.11 13.62
C GLY A 516 -7.63 -16.26 12.43
N ALA A 517 -6.45 -16.52 11.86
CA ALA A 517 -6.00 -15.90 10.62
C ALA A 517 -6.92 -16.23 9.44
N HIS A 518 -7.39 -17.48 9.32
CA HIS A 518 -8.32 -17.90 8.29
C HIS A 518 -9.70 -17.25 8.46
N ILE A 519 -10.25 -17.19 9.68
CA ILE A 519 -11.53 -16.52 9.97
C ILE A 519 -11.45 -15.03 9.64
N ARG A 520 -10.36 -14.38 9.99
CA ARG A 520 -10.09 -12.98 9.62
C ARG A 520 -10.10 -12.78 8.10
N THR A 521 -9.43 -13.66 7.36
CA THR A 521 -9.40 -13.59 5.89
C THR A 521 -10.80 -13.80 5.28
N LEU A 522 -11.60 -14.74 5.80
CA LEU A 522 -12.98 -14.96 5.35
C LEU A 522 -13.88 -13.75 5.63
N LEU A 523 -13.74 -13.11 6.79
CA LEU A 523 -14.47 -11.88 7.13
C LEU A 523 -14.06 -10.71 6.23
N LEU A 524 -12.77 -10.53 5.98
CA LEU A 524 -12.27 -9.50 5.07
C LEU A 524 -12.78 -9.74 3.64
N THR A 525 -12.81 -10.99 3.17
CA THR A 525 -13.40 -11.36 1.87
C THR A 525 -14.87 -10.98 1.80
N LEU A 526 -15.65 -11.29 2.85
CA LEU A 526 -17.07 -10.94 2.92
C LEU A 526 -17.27 -9.41 2.87
N LEU A 527 -16.54 -8.65 3.68
CA LEU A 527 -16.65 -7.19 3.75
C LEU A 527 -16.21 -6.55 2.42
N TYR A 528 -15.12 -7.01 1.85
CA TYR A 528 -14.60 -6.50 0.58
C TYR A 528 -15.54 -6.77 -0.59
N ARG A 529 -16.08 -8.01 -0.72
CA ARG A 529 -16.94 -8.42 -1.84
C ARG A 529 -18.38 -7.95 -1.74
N GLN A 530 -18.93 -7.90 -0.51
CA GLN A 530 -20.37 -7.67 -0.31
C GLN A 530 -20.70 -6.32 0.32
N MET A 531 -19.74 -5.65 0.94
CA MET A 531 -19.90 -4.38 1.65
C MET A 531 -18.67 -3.45 1.45
N PRO A 532 -18.22 -3.21 0.20
CA PRO A 532 -16.95 -2.50 -0.07
C PRO A 532 -16.90 -1.09 0.53
N GLU A 533 -18.02 -0.37 0.62
CA GLU A 533 -18.08 0.95 1.24
C GLU A 533 -17.60 0.98 2.69
N LEU A 534 -17.75 -0.12 3.45
CA LEU A 534 -17.25 -0.19 4.84
C LEU A 534 -15.72 -0.08 4.88
N VAL A 535 -15.04 -0.71 3.93
CA VAL A 535 -13.58 -0.65 3.82
C VAL A 535 -13.14 0.70 3.25
N GLN A 536 -13.81 1.18 2.21
CA GLN A 536 -13.51 2.47 1.57
C GLN A 536 -13.66 3.65 2.55
N ARG A 537 -14.66 3.64 3.42
CA ARG A 537 -14.86 4.65 4.48
C ARG A 537 -13.96 4.44 5.69
N GLY A 538 -13.19 3.35 5.73
CA GLY A 538 -12.27 3.04 6.81
C GLY A 538 -12.95 2.65 8.12
N TYR A 539 -14.09 1.98 8.05
CA TYR A 539 -14.82 1.51 9.23
C TYR A 539 -14.39 0.13 9.71
N VAL A 540 -13.50 -0.55 8.99
CA VAL A 540 -13.02 -1.88 9.31
C VAL A 540 -11.65 -1.82 9.98
N TYR A 541 -11.53 -2.48 11.13
CA TYR A 541 -10.32 -2.54 11.95
C TYR A 541 -10.01 -3.97 12.35
N ILE A 542 -8.73 -4.26 12.59
CA ILE A 542 -8.24 -5.51 13.17
C ILE A 542 -7.65 -5.17 14.54
N ALA A 543 -8.15 -5.82 15.59
CA ALA A 543 -7.57 -5.71 16.92
C ALA A 543 -6.19 -6.35 16.97
N GLN A 544 -5.27 -5.76 17.70
CA GLN A 544 -3.93 -6.26 17.92
C GLN A 544 -3.72 -6.57 19.42
N PRO A 545 -4.23 -7.71 19.90
CA PRO A 545 -3.95 -8.14 21.27
C PRO A 545 -2.44 -8.42 21.43
N PRO A 546 -1.88 -8.29 22.65
CA PRO A 546 -0.51 -8.61 22.90
C PRO A 546 -0.27 -10.13 22.81
N LEU A 547 0.87 -10.52 22.22
CA LEU A 547 1.28 -11.92 22.15
C LEU A 547 1.99 -12.38 23.44
N TYR A 548 2.59 -11.46 24.19
CA TYR A 548 3.38 -11.80 25.37
C TYR A 548 2.98 -10.99 26.59
N LYS A 549 3.00 -11.66 27.72
CA LYS A 549 3.04 -11.06 29.06
C LYS A 549 4.37 -11.39 29.70
N VAL A 550 5.13 -10.37 30.07
CA VAL A 550 6.44 -10.51 30.70
C VAL A 550 6.38 -9.94 32.11
N LYS A 551 6.92 -10.67 33.07
CA LYS A 551 7.05 -10.25 34.45
C LYS A 551 8.52 -10.19 34.86
N VAL A 552 8.94 -9.00 35.28
CA VAL A 552 10.30 -8.73 35.79
C VAL A 552 10.18 -8.23 37.23
N GLY A 553 10.54 -9.08 38.19
CA GLY A 553 10.34 -8.77 39.59
C GLY A 553 8.89 -8.55 39.96
N ARG A 554 8.49 -7.30 40.27
CA ARG A 554 7.08 -6.93 40.57
C ARG A 554 6.34 -6.28 39.40
N GLU A 555 7.05 -5.93 38.34
CA GLU A 555 6.47 -5.25 37.18
C GLU A 555 5.98 -6.27 36.15
N GLU A 556 4.75 -6.09 35.66
CA GLU A 556 4.18 -6.84 34.56
C GLU A 556 4.02 -5.92 33.34
N ARG A 557 4.39 -6.44 32.16
CA ARG A 557 4.32 -5.71 30.90
C ARG A 557 3.76 -6.60 29.78
N TYR A 558 2.87 -6.04 28.99
CA TYR A 558 2.36 -6.69 27.79
C TYR A 558 3.14 -6.22 26.57
N LEU A 559 3.55 -7.16 25.70
CA LEU A 559 4.30 -6.90 24.48
C LEU A 559 3.50 -7.43 23.29
N LYS A 560 3.45 -6.63 22.24
CA LYS A 560 2.57 -6.84 21.10
C LYS A 560 2.95 -8.07 20.27
N ASP A 561 4.25 -8.16 19.91
CA ASP A 561 4.79 -9.14 18.98
C ASP A 561 6.23 -9.52 19.32
N ASP A 562 6.81 -10.41 18.51
CA ASP A 562 8.18 -10.89 18.68
C ASP A 562 9.21 -9.76 18.55
N ALA A 563 8.93 -8.72 17.76
CA ALA A 563 9.83 -7.58 17.58
C ALA A 563 9.89 -6.72 18.86
N GLU A 564 8.73 -6.43 19.46
CA GLU A 564 8.67 -5.70 20.74
C GLU A 564 9.26 -6.52 21.89
N GLU A 565 9.09 -7.85 21.87
CA GLU A 565 9.72 -8.77 22.81
C GLU A 565 11.25 -8.73 22.67
N ALA A 566 11.77 -8.85 21.45
CA ALA A 566 13.19 -8.80 21.18
C ALA A 566 13.80 -7.45 21.61
N GLN A 567 13.12 -6.35 21.34
CA GLN A 567 13.55 -5.01 21.77
C GLN A 567 13.56 -4.87 23.30
N PHE A 568 12.50 -5.35 23.96
CA PHE A 568 12.42 -5.35 25.43
C PHE A 568 13.53 -6.19 26.05
N MET A 569 13.77 -7.40 25.51
CA MET A 569 14.84 -8.29 25.97
C MET A 569 16.22 -7.68 25.76
N LEU A 570 16.43 -7.00 24.63
CA LEU A 570 17.65 -6.28 24.37
C LEU A 570 17.89 -5.18 25.42
N GLN A 571 16.91 -4.32 25.67
CA GLN A 571 16.99 -3.26 26.68
C GLN A 571 17.30 -3.82 28.07
N LEU A 572 16.66 -4.93 28.43
CA LEU A 572 16.86 -5.56 29.71
C LEU A 572 18.26 -6.20 29.82
N SER A 573 18.76 -6.80 28.75
CA SER A 573 20.10 -7.41 28.68
C SER A 573 21.20 -6.38 28.85
N LEU A 574 20.98 -5.17 28.32
CA LEU A 574 21.96 -4.08 28.39
C LEU A 574 21.91 -3.28 29.71
N LYS A 575 20.91 -3.52 30.52
CA LYS A 575 20.77 -2.83 31.80
C LYS A 575 21.91 -3.26 32.74
N GLU A 576 22.73 -2.28 33.20
CA GLU A 576 23.91 -2.51 34.05
C GLU A 576 24.94 -3.46 33.41
N ALA A 577 25.01 -3.45 32.04
CA ALA A 577 25.96 -4.26 31.29
C ALA A 577 27.18 -3.44 30.84
N GLU A 578 28.35 -4.08 30.83
CA GLU A 578 29.58 -3.54 30.27
C GLU A 578 30.45 -4.62 29.63
N ILE A 579 31.26 -4.22 28.67
CA ILE A 579 32.27 -5.09 28.05
C ILE A 579 33.63 -4.43 28.22
N ILE A 580 34.59 -5.17 28.79
CA ILE A 580 35.96 -4.73 29.00
C ILE A 580 36.85 -5.42 27.97
N SER A 581 37.36 -4.66 27.00
CA SER A 581 38.15 -5.17 25.88
C SER A 581 39.43 -4.32 25.72
N GLY A 582 40.61 -4.95 25.78
CA GLY A 582 41.89 -4.26 25.55
C GLY A 582 42.13 -3.03 26.43
N GLY A 583 41.56 -3.01 27.67
CA GLY A 583 41.61 -1.87 28.57
C GLY A 583 40.55 -0.79 28.37
N ASN A 584 39.71 -0.90 27.31
CA ASN A 584 38.58 -0.03 27.09
C ASN A 584 37.30 -0.62 27.68
N ILE A 585 36.43 0.23 28.23
CA ILE A 585 35.13 -0.17 28.79
C ILE A 585 34.02 0.36 27.87
N ILE A 586 33.29 -0.56 27.27
CA ILE A 586 32.12 -0.27 26.39
C ILE A 586 30.87 -0.45 27.24
N ARG A 587 30.10 0.62 27.46
CA ARG A 587 28.87 0.61 28.26
C ARG A 587 27.89 1.71 27.84
N GLY A 588 26.66 1.66 28.37
CA GLY A 588 25.65 2.70 28.13
C GLY A 588 25.24 2.79 26.66
N GLU A 589 25.18 3.99 26.11
CA GLU A 589 24.70 4.22 24.73
C GLU A 589 25.65 3.61 23.68
N GLU A 590 26.96 3.58 23.92
CA GLU A 590 27.89 2.93 22.99
C GLU A 590 27.60 1.42 22.86
N LEU A 591 27.40 0.75 24.02
CA LEU A 591 27.03 -0.67 24.01
C LEU A 591 25.63 -0.89 23.39
N ALA A 592 24.69 0.01 23.64
CA ALA A 592 23.35 -0.06 23.08
C ALA A 592 23.34 0.09 21.55
N GLU A 593 24.17 0.99 20.99
CA GLU A 593 24.29 1.13 19.54
C GLU A 593 24.91 -0.11 18.88
N LEU A 594 25.97 -0.65 19.45
CA LEU A 594 26.58 -1.90 18.97
C LEU A 594 25.58 -3.06 19.01
N ALA A 595 24.81 -3.16 20.09
CA ALA A 595 23.80 -4.19 20.25
C ALA A 595 22.66 -4.04 19.23
N ARG A 596 22.20 -2.83 18.91
CA ARG A 596 21.21 -2.57 17.83
C ARG A 596 21.73 -3.03 16.47
N GLN A 597 22.99 -2.71 16.12
CA GLN A 597 23.61 -3.16 14.88
C GLN A 597 23.73 -4.68 14.81
N TYR A 598 24.09 -5.31 15.93
CA TYR A 598 24.17 -6.75 16.04
C TYR A 598 22.81 -7.42 15.81
N VAL A 599 21.75 -6.95 16.49
CA VAL A 599 20.39 -7.51 16.34
C VAL A 599 19.88 -7.32 14.91
N ALA A 600 20.17 -6.18 14.29
CA ALA A 600 19.79 -5.94 12.89
C ALA A 600 20.49 -6.96 11.95
N ALA A 601 21.80 -7.18 12.12
CA ALA A 601 22.56 -8.16 11.33
C ALA A 601 22.08 -9.60 11.59
N ASP A 602 21.86 -9.97 12.85
CA ASP A 602 21.37 -11.30 13.24
C ASP A 602 19.97 -11.58 12.66
N GLY A 603 19.09 -10.57 12.64
CA GLY A 603 17.79 -10.62 11.97
C GLY A 603 17.89 -10.89 10.47
N VAL A 604 18.81 -10.23 9.76
CA VAL A 604 19.10 -10.48 8.33
C VAL A 604 19.61 -11.90 8.13
N ILE A 605 20.59 -12.34 8.95
CA ILE A 605 21.16 -13.69 8.88
C ILE A 605 20.08 -14.75 9.09
N GLY A 606 19.24 -14.60 10.11
CA GLY A 606 18.15 -15.52 10.43
C GLY A 606 17.15 -15.65 9.27
N ARG A 607 16.73 -14.52 8.70
CA ARG A 607 15.80 -14.49 7.55
C ARG A 607 16.40 -15.14 6.29
N LEU A 608 17.63 -14.85 5.99
CA LEU A 608 18.30 -15.34 4.78
C LEU A 608 18.90 -16.75 4.93
N SER A 609 18.91 -17.34 6.11
CA SER A 609 19.52 -18.65 6.42
C SER A 609 18.98 -19.81 5.56
N ARG A 610 17.77 -19.67 5.00
CA ARG A 610 17.16 -20.67 4.12
C ARG A 610 17.71 -20.63 2.70
N VAL A 611 18.23 -19.49 2.25
CA VAL A 611 18.74 -19.26 0.88
C VAL A 611 20.26 -19.21 0.87
N PHE A 612 20.84 -18.48 1.80
CA PHE A 612 22.29 -18.26 1.90
C PHE A 612 22.91 -19.13 3.00
N ASP A 613 24.21 -19.38 2.86
CA ASP A 613 24.99 -20.03 3.90
C ASP A 613 25.16 -19.09 5.12
N VAL A 614 24.76 -19.56 6.30
CA VAL A 614 24.78 -18.76 7.53
C VAL A 614 26.20 -18.33 7.91
N ALA A 615 27.20 -19.20 7.69
CA ALA A 615 28.58 -18.85 8.02
C ALA A 615 29.12 -17.78 7.07
N ALA A 616 28.69 -17.77 5.79
CA ALA A 616 29.04 -16.73 4.85
C ALA A 616 28.43 -15.38 5.25
N LEU A 617 27.15 -15.33 5.61
CA LEU A 617 26.48 -14.12 6.08
C LEU A 617 27.12 -13.59 7.37
N SER A 618 27.45 -14.49 8.29
CA SER A 618 28.12 -14.13 9.55
C SER A 618 29.53 -13.55 9.30
N ALA A 619 30.29 -14.14 8.39
CA ALA A 619 31.60 -13.62 8.03
C ALA A 619 31.54 -12.20 7.42
N MET A 620 30.50 -11.91 6.63
CA MET A 620 30.25 -10.55 6.10
C MET A 620 29.89 -9.58 7.24
N ALA A 621 29.06 -9.98 8.20
CA ALA A 621 28.74 -9.17 9.37
C ALA A 621 29.92 -8.95 10.31
N GLU A 622 30.95 -9.79 10.24
CA GLU A 622 32.19 -9.73 11.04
C GLU A 622 33.35 -9.00 10.32
N GLY A 623 33.16 -8.55 9.07
CA GLY A 623 34.12 -7.68 8.37
C GLY A 623 34.68 -8.22 7.06
N VAL A 624 34.14 -9.31 6.53
CA VAL A 624 34.56 -9.79 5.21
C VAL A 624 33.83 -8.98 4.13
N GLU A 625 34.56 -8.12 3.48
CA GLU A 625 34.06 -7.35 2.33
C GLU A 625 34.12 -8.18 1.05
N ILE A 626 33.02 -8.15 0.28
CA ILE A 626 32.88 -8.83 -1.00
C ILE A 626 32.95 -7.80 -2.12
N ASN A 627 33.85 -8.03 -3.07
CA ASN A 627 33.96 -7.24 -4.29
C ASN A 627 33.88 -8.17 -5.50
N LEU A 628 32.92 -7.88 -6.40
CA LEU A 628 32.61 -8.67 -7.61
C LEU A 628 32.91 -7.89 -8.92
N ASP A 629 33.64 -6.77 -8.86
CA ASP A 629 33.85 -5.88 -10.01
C ASP A 629 34.77 -6.48 -11.10
N SER A 630 35.59 -7.47 -10.73
CA SER A 630 36.48 -8.15 -11.68
C SER A 630 36.76 -9.58 -11.26
N GLU A 631 37.26 -10.41 -12.19
CA GLU A 631 37.62 -11.80 -11.92
C GLU A 631 38.64 -11.90 -10.76
N GLN A 632 39.67 -11.04 -10.73
CA GLN A 632 40.66 -11.03 -9.66
C GLN A 632 40.06 -10.62 -8.33
N ALA A 633 39.22 -9.55 -8.28
CA ALA A 633 38.57 -9.10 -7.04
C ALA A 633 37.62 -10.16 -6.50
N THR A 634 36.92 -10.88 -7.39
CA THR A 634 36.00 -11.97 -7.02
C THR A 634 36.78 -13.17 -6.44
N ALA A 635 37.93 -13.52 -7.04
CA ALA A 635 38.80 -14.59 -6.53
C ALA A 635 39.37 -14.24 -5.14
N GLU A 636 39.86 -13.01 -4.95
CA GLU A 636 40.34 -12.53 -3.65
C GLU A 636 39.22 -12.52 -2.58
N SER A 637 37.99 -12.13 -2.97
CA SER A 637 36.84 -12.18 -2.09
C SER A 637 36.44 -13.62 -1.73
N ALA A 638 36.55 -14.56 -2.66
CA ALA A 638 36.31 -16.00 -2.41
C ALA A 638 37.27 -16.55 -1.36
N GLU A 639 38.57 -16.24 -1.48
CA GLU A 639 39.59 -16.71 -0.52
C GLU A 639 39.40 -16.08 0.87
N ARG A 640 39.11 -14.77 0.96
CA ARG A 640 38.81 -14.09 2.25
C ARG A 640 37.57 -14.72 2.92
N LEU A 641 36.48 -14.93 2.16
CA LEU A 641 35.25 -15.51 2.68
C LEU A 641 35.48 -16.95 3.16
N LYS A 642 36.15 -17.77 2.36
CA LYS A 642 36.49 -19.15 2.70
C LYS A 642 37.37 -19.24 3.95
N ALA A 643 38.33 -18.34 4.12
CA ALA A 643 39.19 -18.28 5.30
C ALA A 643 38.40 -17.93 6.57
N ALA A 644 37.43 -17.01 6.48
CA ALA A 644 36.57 -16.61 7.60
C ALA A 644 35.54 -17.70 7.99
N MET A 645 35.07 -18.48 7.03
CA MET A 645 34.06 -19.54 7.22
C MET A 645 34.62 -20.86 7.82
N ARG A 646 35.83 -20.87 8.35
CA ARG A 646 36.42 -22.07 8.95
C ARG A 646 35.58 -22.51 10.17
N ASP A 647 34.85 -23.62 10.01
CA ASP A 647 34.17 -24.31 11.09
C ASP A 647 35.13 -25.38 11.70
N PRO A 648 35.61 -25.19 12.92
CA PRO A 648 36.56 -26.10 13.53
C PRO A 648 35.97 -27.45 13.95
N VAL A 649 34.66 -27.58 13.95
CA VAL A 649 33.96 -28.71 14.59
C VAL A 649 33.42 -29.77 13.61
N SER A 650 33.04 -29.40 12.38
CA SER A 650 32.24 -30.33 11.54
C SER A 650 32.99 -31.05 10.43
N GLY A 651 34.21 -30.71 10.06
CA GLY A 651 34.96 -31.35 8.98
C GLY A 651 34.28 -31.39 7.61
N ASN A 652 33.08 -30.80 7.50
CA ASN A 652 32.30 -30.70 6.28
C ASN A 652 32.84 -29.58 5.41
N GLY A 653 33.46 -29.93 4.29
CA GLY A 653 34.09 -28.98 3.40
C GLY A 653 33.13 -27.93 2.88
N VAL A 654 33.42 -26.66 3.16
CA VAL A 654 32.80 -25.52 2.47
C VAL A 654 33.73 -25.11 1.35
N GLU A 655 33.20 -25.01 0.17
CA GLU A 655 33.90 -24.56 -1.02
C GLU A 655 33.29 -23.22 -1.47
N VAL A 656 34.15 -22.20 -1.67
CA VAL A 656 33.75 -20.90 -2.23
C VAL A 656 34.40 -20.76 -3.59
N VAL A 657 33.60 -20.75 -4.64
CA VAL A 657 34.04 -20.76 -6.03
C VAL A 657 33.68 -19.45 -6.69
N PRO A 658 34.62 -18.69 -7.23
CA PRO A 658 34.34 -17.55 -8.09
C PRO A 658 33.81 -18.05 -9.44
N GLU A 659 32.69 -17.50 -9.89
CA GLU A 659 32.03 -17.85 -11.14
C GLU A 659 31.70 -16.58 -11.94
N PHE A 660 31.66 -16.72 -13.27
CA PHE A 660 31.13 -15.71 -14.19
C PHE A 660 29.77 -16.19 -14.69
N ASP A 661 28.75 -15.36 -14.54
CA ASP A 661 27.41 -15.65 -15.04
C ASP A 661 27.27 -15.13 -16.48
N PRO A 662 27.14 -16.01 -17.49
CA PRO A 662 27.04 -15.57 -18.89
C PRO A 662 25.71 -14.92 -19.23
N VAL A 663 24.67 -15.04 -18.37
CA VAL A 663 23.34 -14.46 -18.60
C VAL A 663 23.31 -12.99 -18.17
N THR A 664 23.91 -12.70 -17.02
CA THR A 664 23.97 -11.33 -16.47
C THR A 664 25.26 -10.60 -16.85
N GLU A 665 26.21 -11.32 -17.44
CA GLU A 665 27.59 -10.83 -17.76
C GLU A 665 28.31 -10.26 -16.53
N ARG A 666 28.07 -10.85 -15.34
CA ARG A 666 28.64 -10.39 -14.06
C ARG A 666 29.30 -11.52 -13.30
N HIS A 667 30.29 -11.15 -12.48
CA HIS A 667 30.94 -12.07 -11.57
C HIS A 667 30.06 -12.33 -10.34
N ARG A 668 30.16 -13.57 -9.77
CA ARG A 668 29.44 -13.99 -8.59
C ARG A 668 30.25 -15.01 -7.79
N LEU A 669 29.88 -15.25 -6.53
CA LEU A 669 30.42 -16.31 -5.69
C LEU A 669 29.41 -17.43 -5.51
N SER A 670 29.85 -18.67 -5.66
CA SER A 670 29.09 -19.88 -5.39
C SER A 670 29.64 -20.51 -4.09
N VAL A 671 28.87 -20.46 -3.00
CA VAL A 671 29.20 -21.08 -1.72
C VAL A 671 28.55 -22.45 -1.68
N ARG A 672 29.37 -23.52 -1.66
CA ARG A 672 28.95 -24.91 -1.71
C ARG A 672 29.24 -25.60 -0.40
N ARG A 673 28.23 -26.06 0.31
CA ARG A 673 28.36 -26.79 1.57
C ARG A 673 27.81 -28.21 1.44
N MET A 674 28.61 -29.19 1.82
CA MET A 674 28.17 -30.57 1.92
C MET A 674 27.33 -30.75 3.20
N HIS A 675 26.11 -31.27 3.06
CA HIS A 675 25.24 -31.56 4.20
C HIS A 675 24.54 -32.90 3.98
N HIS A 676 24.84 -33.92 4.83
CA HIS A 676 24.26 -35.27 4.71
C HIS A 676 24.31 -35.87 3.30
N GLY A 677 25.42 -35.68 2.57
CA GLY A 677 25.61 -36.20 1.21
C GLY A 677 25.00 -35.39 0.10
N ASN A 678 24.28 -34.30 0.40
CA ASN A 678 23.78 -33.34 -0.56
C ASN A 678 24.63 -32.04 -0.55
N VAL A 679 24.84 -31.48 -1.73
CA VAL A 679 25.54 -30.16 -1.86
C VAL A 679 24.48 -29.05 -1.85
N ARG A 680 24.52 -28.21 -0.82
CA ARG A 680 23.74 -26.97 -0.80
C ARG A 680 24.58 -25.86 -1.44
N VAL A 681 23.98 -25.16 -2.39
CA VAL A 681 24.62 -24.05 -3.12
C VAL A 681 23.92 -22.75 -2.74
N SER A 682 24.70 -21.74 -2.40
CA SER A 682 24.25 -20.35 -2.14
C SER A 682 24.99 -19.41 -3.09
N ILE A 683 24.28 -18.60 -3.84
CA ILE A 683 24.85 -17.65 -4.81
C ILE A 683 24.87 -16.25 -4.20
N ILE A 684 26.05 -15.64 -4.20
CA ILE A 684 26.27 -14.25 -3.81
C ILE A 684 26.60 -13.48 -5.10
N ASP A 685 25.70 -12.66 -5.54
CA ASP A 685 25.77 -11.90 -6.78
C ASP A 685 25.80 -10.38 -6.54
N ALA A 686 25.92 -9.61 -7.61
CA ALA A 686 25.95 -8.17 -7.56
C ALA A 686 24.64 -7.54 -7.01
N ASP A 687 23.51 -8.20 -7.22
CA ASP A 687 22.20 -7.72 -6.74
C ASP A 687 22.11 -7.86 -5.20
N PHE A 688 22.60 -8.96 -4.65
CA PHE A 688 22.72 -9.12 -3.19
C PHE A 688 23.70 -8.10 -2.59
N ILE A 689 24.88 -7.88 -3.20
CA ILE A 689 25.89 -6.92 -2.72
C ILE A 689 25.38 -5.49 -2.79
N GLY A 690 24.61 -5.13 -3.83
CA GLY A 690 23.95 -3.83 -3.95
C GLY A 690 22.70 -3.65 -3.09
N GLY A 691 22.22 -4.72 -2.44
CA GLY A 691 20.99 -4.72 -1.69
C GLY A 691 21.09 -4.19 -0.26
N SER A 692 19.94 -3.87 0.33
CA SER A 692 19.82 -3.37 1.72
C SER A 692 20.31 -4.38 2.75
N ASP A 693 20.18 -5.66 2.48
CA ASP A 693 20.58 -6.72 3.40
C ASP A 693 22.11 -6.75 3.57
N TYR A 694 22.84 -6.69 2.48
CA TYR A 694 24.30 -6.58 2.53
C TYR A 694 24.75 -5.28 3.19
N ALA A 695 24.07 -4.16 2.94
CA ALA A 695 24.37 -2.88 3.60
C ALA A 695 24.23 -2.96 5.13
N VAL A 696 23.23 -3.69 5.66
CA VAL A 696 23.08 -3.94 7.09
C VAL A 696 24.24 -4.77 7.65
N LEU A 697 24.64 -5.85 6.94
CA LEU A 697 25.78 -6.69 7.34
C LEU A 697 27.09 -5.89 7.33
N SER A 698 27.35 -5.11 6.28
CA SER A 698 28.53 -4.25 6.16
C SER A 698 28.61 -3.17 7.23
N LYS A 699 27.47 -2.54 7.56
CA LYS A 699 27.39 -1.55 8.66
C LYS A 699 27.70 -2.17 10.02
N ALA A 700 27.19 -3.37 10.27
CA ALA A 700 27.50 -4.12 11.49
C ALA A 700 29.01 -4.43 11.56
N ALA A 701 29.59 -4.90 10.46
CA ALA A 701 31.03 -5.14 10.35
C ALA A 701 31.88 -3.92 10.70
N GLN A 702 31.55 -2.76 10.16
CA GLN A 702 32.24 -1.50 10.47
C GLN A 702 32.12 -1.11 11.95
N SER A 703 30.98 -1.42 12.57
CA SER A 703 30.73 -1.11 13.99
C SER A 703 31.52 -2.00 14.95
N PHE A 704 31.72 -3.29 14.61
CA PHE A 704 32.34 -4.27 15.50
C PHE A 704 33.86 -4.40 15.34
N SER A 705 34.39 -3.98 14.20
CA SER A 705 35.82 -4.17 13.86
C SER A 705 36.75 -3.65 14.99
N GLY A 706 37.54 -4.57 15.57
CA GLY A 706 38.49 -4.25 16.61
C GLY A 706 37.97 -3.84 17.98
N LYS A 707 36.64 -3.82 18.20
CA LYS A 707 36.05 -3.37 19.49
C LYS A 707 36.03 -4.45 20.55
N VAL A 708 35.76 -5.69 20.19
CA VAL A 708 35.80 -6.82 21.17
C VAL A 708 36.85 -7.84 20.74
N LEU A 709 37.87 -7.98 21.51
CA LEU A 709 39.00 -8.87 21.26
C LEU A 709 38.83 -10.20 22.01
N PRO A 710 39.41 -11.30 21.54
CA PRO A 710 39.43 -12.56 22.28
C PRO A 710 40.00 -12.38 23.68
N GLY A 711 39.29 -12.90 24.70
CA GLY A 711 39.64 -12.71 26.10
C GLY A 711 39.06 -11.48 26.78
N SER A 712 38.17 -10.73 26.09
CA SER A 712 37.38 -9.64 26.69
C SER A 712 36.48 -10.17 27.81
N ILE A 713 36.10 -9.32 28.74
CA ILE A 713 35.24 -9.66 29.87
C ILE A 713 33.92 -8.94 29.68
N VAL A 714 32.83 -9.68 29.64
CA VAL A 714 31.45 -9.15 29.70
C VAL A 714 30.98 -9.21 31.16
N ALA A 715 30.43 -8.13 31.69
CA ALA A 715 29.92 -8.04 33.06
C ALA A 715 28.49 -7.46 33.07
N ARG A 716 27.68 -7.88 34.07
CA ARG A 716 26.36 -7.35 34.32
C ARG A 716 26.03 -7.28 35.79
N GLY A 717 25.39 -6.18 36.24
CA GLY A 717 25.04 -5.91 37.63
C GLY A 717 26.09 -5.12 38.41
N GLU A 718 25.73 -4.67 39.61
CA GLU A 718 26.57 -3.86 40.48
C GLU A 718 26.83 -4.56 41.82
N GLY A 719 27.97 -4.29 42.42
CA GLY A 719 28.37 -4.80 43.75
C GLY A 719 28.34 -6.32 43.84
N ASP A 720 27.69 -6.86 44.88
CA ASP A 720 27.60 -8.31 45.14
C ASP A 720 26.79 -9.08 44.11
N LYS A 721 26.03 -8.38 43.25
CA LYS A 721 25.24 -9.00 42.18
C LYS A 721 25.96 -9.01 40.83
N ARG A 722 27.14 -8.46 40.76
CA ARG A 722 27.94 -8.43 39.55
C ARG A 722 28.39 -9.83 39.17
N LYS A 723 28.12 -10.18 37.93
CA LYS A 723 28.57 -11.42 37.28
C LYS A 723 29.42 -11.07 36.08
N GLU A 724 30.42 -11.92 35.80
CA GLU A 724 31.35 -11.72 34.70
C GLU A 724 31.60 -13.03 33.97
N GLN A 725 31.87 -12.92 32.65
CA GLN A 725 32.33 -14.02 31.82
C GLN A 725 33.39 -13.54 30.82
N THR A 726 34.39 -14.37 30.55
CA THR A 726 35.34 -14.15 29.47
C THR A 726 34.69 -14.58 28.13
N VAL A 727 34.83 -13.75 27.12
CA VAL A 727 34.22 -13.97 25.80
C VAL A 727 35.25 -13.80 24.69
N ALA A 728 35.04 -14.49 23.58
CA ALA A 728 35.89 -14.43 22.40
C ALA A 728 35.52 -13.28 21.46
N ASP A 729 34.24 -12.96 21.36
CA ASP A 729 33.69 -11.95 20.44
C ASP A 729 32.42 -11.29 21.00
N PHE A 730 31.87 -10.34 20.22
CA PHE A 730 30.66 -9.61 20.58
C PHE A 730 29.40 -10.51 20.59
N ARG A 731 29.36 -11.52 19.75
CA ARG A 731 28.24 -12.48 19.68
C ARG A 731 28.12 -13.27 20.98
N GLU A 732 29.25 -13.80 21.47
CA GLU A 732 29.29 -14.53 22.73
C GLU A 732 28.93 -13.64 23.91
N ALA A 733 29.38 -12.38 23.91
CA ALA A 733 29.00 -11.37 24.91
C ALA A 733 27.48 -11.13 24.93
N MET A 734 26.85 -10.93 23.75
CA MET A 734 25.42 -10.71 23.66
C MET A 734 24.59 -11.93 24.03
N ALA A 735 25.05 -13.14 23.66
CA ALA A 735 24.38 -14.40 24.04
C ALA A 735 24.40 -14.57 25.58
N TRP A 736 25.53 -14.27 26.23
CA TRP A 736 25.61 -14.33 27.66
C TRP A 736 24.75 -13.27 28.38
N LEU A 737 24.75 -12.02 27.93
CA LEU A 737 23.93 -10.95 28.48
C LEU A 737 22.41 -11.30 28.37
N ARG A 738 22.01 -11.87 27.25
CA ARG A 738 20.64 -12.34 27.04
C ARG A 738 20.28 -13.48 28.01
N SER A 739 21.14 -14.48 28.13
CA SER A 739 20.94 -15.59 29.07
C SER A 739 20.81 -15.15 30.51
N GLU A 740 21.66 -14.18 30.95
CA GLU A 740 21.56 -13.63 32.31
C GLU A 740 20.30 -12.78 32.52
N ALA A 741 19.83 -12.07 31.47
CA ALA A 741 18.56 -11.34 31.54
C ALA A 741 17.37 -12.30 31.67
N GLU A 742 17.35 -13.40 30.91
CA GLU A 742 16.27 -14.38 30.89
C GLU A 742 16.05 -15.09 32.23
N ARG A 743 17.12 -15.27 33.05
CA ARG A 743 17.02 -15.94 34.36
C ARG A 743 16.14 -15.19 35.36
N GLY A 744 15.89 -13.90 35.17
CA GLY A 744 15.08 -13.06 36.08
C GLY A 744 13.63 -12.82 35.60
N ILE A 745 13.18 -13.48 34.53
CA ILE A 745 11.93 -13.18 33.87
C ILE A 745 10.97 -14.37 33.90
N SER A 746 9.68 -14.08 34.12
CA SER A 746 8.58 -15.01 33.77
C SER A 746 7.91 -14.49 32.51
N LYS A 747 7.89 -15.33 31.43
CA LYS A 747 7.27 -15.01 30.14
C LYS A 747 6.11 -15.96 29.87
N GLN A 748 4.94 -15.40 29.55
CA GLN A 748 3.77 -16.12 29.07
C GLN A 748 3.47 -15.67 27.66
N ARG A 749 3.31 -16.63 26.74
CA ARG A 749 2.81 -16.36 25.37
C ARG A 749 1.33 -16.71 25.33
N TYR A 750 0.51 -15.79 24.79
CA TYR A 750 -0.91 -16.01 24.54
C TYR A 750 -1.09 -16.55 23.12
N LYS A 751 -1.78 -17.68 22.99
CA LYS A 751 -2.15 -18.28 21.71
C LYS A 751 -3.56 -17.88 21.29
N GLY A 752 -4.45 -17.67 22.25
CA GLY A 752 -5.84 -17.29 21.99
C GLY A 752 -6.39 -16.29 23.01
N LEU A 753 -7.38 -15.53 22.58
CA LEU A 753 -8.09 -14.53 23.41
C LEU A 753 -8.82 -15.16 24.60
N GLY A 754 -9.19 -16.45 24.47
CA GLY A 754 -9.81 -17.20 25.56
C GLY A 754 -8.89 -17.46 26.76
N GLU A 755 -7.57 -17.27 26.61
CA GLU A 755 -6.59 -17.35 27.68
C GLU A 755 -6.53 -16.06 28.53
N MET A 756 -7.13 -14.97 28.05
CA MET A 756 -7.21 -13.69 28.77
C MET A 756 -8.50 -13.61 29.57
N ASN A 757 -8.39 -13.21 30.84
CA ASN A 757 -9.56 -12.85 31.62
C ASN A 757 -10.16 -11.49 31.13
N PRO A 758 -11.39 -11.15 31.54
CA PRO A 758 -12.05 -9.92 31.07
C PRO A 758 -11.27 -8.63 31.33
N GLU A 759 -10.59 -8.52 32.48
CA GLU A 759 -9.80 -7.35 32.87
C GLU A 759 -8.55 -7.22 31.99
N GLN A 760 -7.83 -8.32 31.75
CA GLN A 760 -6.67 -8.36 30.86
C GLN A 760 -7.06 -7.98 29.42
N LEU A 761 -8.20 -8.50 28.94
CA LEU A 761 -8.68 -8.18 27.59
C LEU A 761 -9.08 -6.70 27.46
N TRP A 762 -9.67 -6.12 28.52
CA TRP A 762 -9.98 -4.70 28.57
C TRP A 762 -8.70 -3.86 28.52
N GLU A 763 -7.80 -4.03 29.46
CA GLU A 763 -6.61 -3.19 29.63
C GLU A 763 -5.60 -3.29 28.48
N THR A 764 -5.65 -4.33 27.64
CA THR A 764 -4.71 -4.54 26.54
C THR A 764 -5.31 -4.29 25.16
N THR A 765 -6.61 -4.62 24.95
CA THR A 765 -7.18 -4.76 23.62
C THR A 765 -8.47 -3.96 23.41
N MET A 766 -9.24 -3.66 24.47
CA MET A 766 -10.55 -3.03 24.30
C MET A 766 -10.61 -1.59 24.79
N ASP A 767 -9.79 -1.19 25.77
CA ASP A 767 -9.74 0.20 26.26
C ASP A 767 -9.23 1.15 25.14
N PRO A 768 -10.03 2.14 24.71
CA PRO A 768 -9.64 3.10 23.67
C PRO A 768 -8.36 3.87 23.95
N LYS A 769 -7.92 3.97 25.21
CA LYS A 769 -6.72 4.73 25.62
C LYS A 769 -5.42 3.98 25.37
N VAL A 770 -5.46 2.64 25.36
CA VAL A 770 -4.27 1.80 25.32
C VAL A 770 -4.26 0.80 24.18
N ARG A 771 -5.43 0.44 23.63
CA ARG A 771 -5.56 -0.54 22.55
C ARG A 771 -4.86 -0.10 21.27
N ARG A 772 -4.42 -1.07 20.51
CA ARG A 772 -3.90 -0.86 19.16
C ARG A 772 -4.85 -1.51 18.13
N LEU A 773 -5.25 -0.74 17.13
CA LEU A 773 -6.09 -1.18 16.03
C LEU A 773 -5.38 -0.94 14.70
N LEU A 774 -5.36 -1.95 13.85
CA LEU A 774 -4.94 -1.82 12.46
C LEU A 774 -6.16 -1.44 11.62
N ARG A 775 -6.18 -0.27 11.00
CA ARG A 775 -7.23 0.13 10.06
C ARG A 775 -7.02 -0.56 8.72
N VAL A 776 -8.06 -1.20 8.22
CA VAL A 776 -8.03 -1.85 6.91
C VAL A 776 -8.28 -0.82 5.81
N GLN A 777 -7.36 -0.74 4.87
CA GLN A 777 -7.42 0.17 3.72
C GLN A 777 -7.16 -0.59 2.43
N ILE A 778 -7.74 -0.12 1.32
CA ILE A 778 -7.50 -0.63 -0.02
C ILE A 778 -6.70 0.43 -0.77
N GLU A 779 -5.42 0.21 -0.91
CA GLU A 779 -4.53 1.11 -1.64
C GLU A 779 -4.59 0.85 -3.15
N ASP A 780 -4.59 -0.41 -3.54
CA ASP A 780 -4.75 -0.88 -4.92
C ASP A 780 -5.89 -1.88 -5.02
N ALA A 781 -7.00 -1.46 -5.65
CA ALA A 781 -8.18 -2.32 -5.82
C ALA A 781 -7.91 -3.52 -6.74
N ILE A 782 -7.01 -3.38 -7.74
CA ILE A 782 -6.64 -4.49 -8.65
C ILE A 782 -5.80 -5.52 -7.91
N ALA A 783 -4.78 -5.07 -7.18
CA ALA A 783 -3.94 -5.95 -6.39
C ALA A 783 -4.74 -6.65 -5.27
N ALA A 784 -5.63 -5.93 -4.59
CA ALA A 784 -6.53 -6.51 -3.59
C ALA A 784 -7.44 -7.58 -4.21
N ASP A 785 -8.06 -7.28 -5.35
CA ASP A 785 -8.93 -8.21 -6.08
C ASP A 785 -8.15 -9.49 -6.50
N GLU A 786 -6.94 -9.34 -7.00
CA GLU A 786 -6.05 -10.45 -7.37
C GLU A 786 -5.69 -11.32 -6.16
N VAL A 787 -5.33 -10.70 -5.02
CA VAL A 787 -5.00 -11.43 -3.78
C VAL A 787 -6.20 -12.22 -3.27
N PHE A 788 -7.41 -11.62 -3.21
CA PHE A 788 -8.62 -12.33 -2.81
C PHE A 788 -8.95 -13.46 -3.80
N THR A 789 -8.88 -13.23 -5.10
CA THR A 789 -9.12 -14.27 -6.12
C THR A 789 -8.11 -15.42 -6.00
N THR A 790 -6.83 -15.13 -5.79
CA THR A 790 -5.77 -16.12 -5.64
C THR A 790 -5.93 -16.95 -4.36
N LEU A 791 -6.13 -16.26 -3.22
CA LEU A 791 -6.17 -16.93 -1.92
C LEU A 791 -7.51 -17.64 -1.66
N MET A 792 -8.61 -17.07 -2.10
CA MET A 792 -9.97 -17.50 -1.76
C MET A 792 -10.73 -18.11 -2.93
N GLY A 793 -10.19 -18.06 -4.15
CA GLY A 793 -10.75 -18.69 -5.34
C GLY A 793 -10.67 -20.22 -5.33
N ASP A 794 -11.28 -20.87 -6.33
CA ASP A 794 -11.33 -22.34 -6.42
C ASP A 794 -10.03 -22.95 -6.95
N ASP A 795 -9.24 -22.20 -7.72
CA ASP A 795 -8.01 -22.66 -8.34
C ASP A 795 -6.89 -22.83 -7.30
N VAL A 796 -6.31 -24.04 -7.28
CA VAL A 796 -5.27 -24.42 -6.31
C VAL A 796 -3.88 -23.96 -6.76
N GLU A 797 -3.60 -24.01 -8.06
CA GLU A 797 -2.29 -23.73 -8.64
C GLU A 797 -1.79 -22.29 -8.36
N PRO A 798 -2.59 -21.23 -8.61
CA PRO A 798 -2.18 -19.87 -8.29
C PRO A 798 -1.89 -19.67 -6.80
N ARG A 799 -2.69 -20.33 -5.93
CA ARG A 799 -2.50 -20.28 -4.48
C ARG A 799 -1.20 -20.98 -4.04
N ARG A 800 -0.89 -22.13 -4.63
CA ARG A 800 0.36 -22.84 -4.39
C ARG A 800 1.56 -21.96 -4.77
N ASN A 801 1.55 -21.41 -5.97
CA ASN A 801 2.61 -20.53 -6.46
C ASN A 801 2.79 -19.30 -5.57
N PHE A 802 1.69 -18.70 -5.11
CA PHE A 802 1.73 -17.58 -4.16
C PHE A 802 2.42 -17.98 -2.85
N ILE A 803 2.05 -19.13 -2.27
CA ILE A 803 2.66 -19.65 -1.03
C ILE A 803 4.15 -19.90 -1.22
N GLU A 804 4.55 -20.56 -2.32
CA GLU A 804 5.95 -20.87 -2.62
C GLU A 804 6.79 -19.59 -2.80
N THR A 805 6.26 -18.59 -3.52
CA THR A 805 6.93 -17.32 -3.76
C THR A 805 7.13 -16.51 -2.48
N HIS A 806 6.14 -16.53 -1.57
CA HIS A 806 6.16 -15.72 -0.34
C HIS A 806 6.58 -16.51 0.91
N ALA A 807 6.99 -17.77 0.77
CA ALA A 807 7.33 -18.64 1.91
C ALA A 807 8.45 -18.07 2.80
N LEU A 808 9.41 -17.34 2.20
CA LEU A 808 10.53 -16.74 2.93
C LEU A 808 10.14 -15.47 3.70
N SER A 809 9.08 -14.78 3.27
CA SER A 809 8.55 -13.59 3.94
C SER A 809 7.50 -13.90 5.00
N ALA A 810 7.05 -15.17 5.08
CA ALA A 810 6.07 -15.59 6.07
C ALA A 810 6.69 -15.58 7.48
N GLY A 811 6.19 -14.68 8.33
CA GLY A 811 6.52 -14.60 9.76
C GLY A 811 5.41 -15.20 10.62
N ASN A 812 5.77 -15.68 11.82
CA ASN A 812 4.82 -16.12 12.86
C ASN A 812 3.80 -17.19 12.39
N ILE A 813 4.24 -18.16 11.61
CA ILE A 813 3.44 -19.36 11.33
C ILE A 813 3.54 -20.26 12.56
N ASP A 814 2.51 -20.24 13.38
CA ASP A 814 2.36 -21.18 14.50
C ASP A 814 1.86 -22.51 13.92
N VAL A 815 2.78 -23.46 13.76
CA VAL A 815 2.50 -24.81 13.26
C VAL A 815 2.34 -25.75 14.42
#